data_3453a930ff843d514e737c63d295e9de
#
_entry.id   3453a930ff843d514e737c63d295e9de
#
_cell.length_a   1.000
_cell.length_b   1.000
_cell.length_c   1.000
_cell.angle_alpha   90.00
_cell.angle_beta   90.00
_cell.angle_gamma   90.00
#
_symmetry.space_group_name_H-M   'P 1'
#
loop_
_entity.id
_entity.type
_entity.pdbx_description
1 polymer ?
#
loop_
_entity_poly.entity_id
_entity_poly.type
_entity_poly.pdbx_seq_one_letter_code
_entity_poly.pdbx_strand_id
1 'polypeptide(L)'
;MAQIAANPLVLVDGSSYLYRAFHAFPPLTNSAGEPTGAMYGVLNMLKSLISQVQPSHIAVVFDAKGKTFRDELFEQYKSHRPPMPDDLRKQIQPLHDMIRALGIPLLVVEGVEADDVIGTLAVQASRAGKNVLISTGDKDMAQLVDDNIMLINTMNNSLLDREGVVEKYGIPPELIIDYLALMGDSSDNIPGVAGVGEKTALGLLQGLGSMAEIYANLDKVAELPIRGAKKLGEKLLAEKQNADLSYTLATIKTDVALDITSDELLLAESDNDRLIEYFGRYEFKRWLGEVMNGSDSITQANDQAVKINPYQATPTTSSKSAVENLPKFQIDRSQYETLLTETDLTRWIDKLSNANLFALDTETDSLNYMSANLVGLSFALENGEAAYLPLQLDYLGAPKTLEKTTALSVLKPILENTDIKKVGQNIKYDLTILARNGIEVQGVAFDTMLESYVLDSTGRHNMDDLAKRYLGHQTISFEYIAGKGKNQLTFNQIPLEQASEYAAEDADITMKLQQVLWQKLQQTPSLVTLFEEIELPLLSVLSHMERTGVLIDSAALFMQSNEITARLTALEAQAYELAGQTFNLASTKQLQEILFDKLGLPVLQKTPKGAPSTNEEVLEELAYSHELPKVLVEHRGLSKLKSTYTDKLPQMVDPNTGRVHTSYHQAVTATGRLSSSDPNLQNIPIRNEEGRRIRQAFIAREGYSVVAADYSQIELRIMAHLSQDQGLINAFAQGKDIHRSTAAEIFGVPLDEVTSEQRRNAKAINFGLIYGMSAFGLSRQLGIPRGDAQKYMDLYFQRYPGVQTFMQDIREKAKAQGYVETLFGRRLYLPDINSSNAMRRKGAERVAINAPMQGTAADIIKRAMIKLDKLVRHDPDIDMIMQVHDELVFEVRSEKVEFFSTLIKQNMETAAELVVPLIVDVGVGKNWDEAH
;
A
#
# COMPACT_ATOMS: atom_id res chain seq x y z
N MET A 1 6.52 19.60 20.61
CA MET A 1 5.52 19.42 19.53
C MET A 1 4.53 20.57 19.56
N ALA A 2 4.27 21.16 18.42
CA ALA A 2 3.24 22.16 18.26
C ALA A 2 1.89 21.60 18.70
N GLN A 3 1.19 22.28 19.60
CA GLN A 3 -0.15 21.94 20.05
C GLN A 3 -1.11 23.06 19.60
N ILE A 4 -2.26 22.68 19.07
CA ILE A 4 -3.28 23.67 18.72
C ILE A 4 -3.78 24.32 19.99
N ALA A 5 -3.71 25.67 20.03
CA ALA A 5 -4.24 26.43 21.16
C ALA A 5 -5.75 26.21 21.32
N ALA A 6 -6.26 26.39 22.52
CA ALA A 6 -7.69 26.25 22.77
C ALA A 6 -8.48 27.35 22.01
N ASN A 7 -9.50 26.92 21.27
CA ASN A 7 -10.43 27.81 20.54
C ASN A 7 -9.75 28.87 19.65
N PRO A 8 -8.89 28.52 18.69
CA PRO A 8 -8.25 29.48 17.81
C PRO A 8 -9.24 30.03 16.78
N LEU A 9 -8.93 31.21 16.21
CA LEU A 9 -9.56 31.61 14.94
C LEU A 9 -9.05 30.67 13.83
N VAL A 10 -9.95 29.98 13.15
CA VAL A 10 -9.60 29.07 12.05
C VAL A 10 -9.82 29.76 10.70
N LEU A 11 -8.77 29.89 9.91
CA LEU A 11 -8.82 30.43 8.54
C LEU A 11 -8.49 29.31 7.56
N VAL A 12 -9.41 29.02 6.65
CA VAL A 12 -9.28 27.92 5.69
C VAL A 12 -9.07 28.47 4.30
N ASP A 13 -8.01 28.04 3.65
CA ASP A 13 -7.75 28.27 2.24
C ASP A 13 -8.67 27.35 1.40
N GLY A 14 -9.82 27.92 1.01
CA GLY A 14 -10.87 27.23 0.26
C GLY A 14 -10.43 26.88 -1.15
N SER A 15 -9.61 27.70 -1.79
CA SER A 15 -9.08 27.45 -3.13
C SER A 15 -8.14 26.25 -3.13
N SER A 16 -7.22 26.18 -2.18
CA SER A 16 -6.34 25.03 -2.00
C SER A 16 -7.15 23.74 -1.71
N TYR A 17 -8.16 23.84 -0.85
CA TYR A 17 -9.05 22.69 -0.56
C TYR A 17 -9.80 22.22 -1.80
N LEU A 18 -10.33 23.16 -2.60
CA LEU A 18 -11.11 22.87 -3.81
C LEU A 18 -10.29 22.13 -4.87
N TYR A 19 -9.12 22.69 -5.24
CA TYR A 19 -8.24 22.05 -6.21
C TYR A 19 -7.72 20.69 -5.72
N ARG A 20 -7.37 20.62 -4.46
CA ARG A 20 -6.91 19.38 -3.83
C ARG A 20 -7.97 18.30 -3.86
N ALA A 21 -9.21 18.63 -3.48
CA ALA A 21 -10.34 17.70 -3.51
C ALA A 21 -10.63 17.23 -4.95
N PHE A 22 -10.59 18.14 -5.92
CA PHE A 22 -10.81 17.80 -7.32
C PHE A 22 -9.80 16.77 -7.85
N HIS A 23 -8.54 16.89 -7.46
CA HIS A 23 -7.49 15.96 -7.91
C HIS A 23 -7.38 14.68 -7.07
N ALA A 24 -7.86 14.68 -5.84
CA ALA A 24 -7.81 13.52 -4.95
C ALA A 24 -8.92 12.50 -5.22
N PHE A 25 -10.07 12.93 -5.74
CA PHE A 25 -11.20 12.06 -6.01
C PHE A 25 -11.30 11.69 -7.49
N PRO A 26 -11.72 10.45 -7.81
CA PRO A 26 -12.15 10.13 -9.16
C PRO A 26 -13.33 11.02 -9.57
N PRO A 27 -13.64 11.20 -10.86
CA PRO A 27 -14.80 11.96 -11.30
C PRO A 27 -16.10 11.36 -10.72
N LEU A 28 -16.58 11.90 -9.61
CA LEU A 28 -17.84 11.50 -8.99
C LEU A 28 -18.95 12.40 -9.56
N THR A 29 -20.06 11.77 -9.93
CA THR A 29 -21.26 12.45 -10.41
C THR A 29 -22.49 11.90 -9.68
N ASN A 30 -23.53 12.76 -9.51
CA ASN A 30 -24.84 12.29 -9.08
C ASN A 30 -25.57 11.55 -10.22
N SER A 31 -26.78 11.08 -9.97
CA SER A 31 -27.60 10.37 -10.97
C SER A 31 -27.99 11.25 -12.17
N ALA A 32 -27.98 12.57 -12.04
CA ALA A 32 -28.21 13.54 -13.10
C ALA A 32 -26.96 13.85 -13.94
N GLY A 33 -25.80 13.26 -13.60
CA GLY A 33 -24.53 13.50 -14.29
C GLY A 33 -23.81 14.79 -13.85
N GLU A 34 -24.27 15.47 -12.79
CA GLU A 34 -23.59 16.64 -12.24
C GLU A 34 -22.35 16.22 -11.45
N PRO A 35 -21.17 16.87 -11.64
CA PRO A 35 -19.96 16.54 -10.90
C PRO A 35 -20.08 16.91 -9.42
N THR A 36 -19.64 16.01 -8.51
CA THR A 36 -19.84 16.14 -7.05
C THR A 36 -18.55 15.92 -6.24
N GLY A 37 -17.49 15.40 -6.85
CA GLY A 37 -16.29 14.94 -6.15
C GLY A 37 -15.55 16.02 -5.37
N ALA A 38 -15.38 17.22 -5.95
CA ALA A 38 -14.71 18.32 -5.28
C ALA A 38 -15.54 18.86 -4.11
N MET A 39 -16.85 19.03 -4.29
CA MET A 39 -17.77 19.45 -3.21
C MET A 39 -17.71 18.47 -2.03
N TYR A 40 -17.82 17.17 -2.33
CA TYR A 40 -17.77 16.14 -1.29
C TYR A 40 -16.42 16.18 -0.52
N GLY A 41 -15.31 16.31 -1.25
CA GLY A 41 -14.00 16.36 -0.64
C GLY A 41 -13.77 17.57 0.27
N VAL A 42 -14.17 18.76 -0.19
CA VAL A 42 -14.04 20.00 0.61
C VAL A 42 -14.89 19.94 1.86
N LEU A 43 -16.17 19.56 1.73
CA LEU A 43 -17.06 19.45 2.89
C LEU A 43 -16.55 18.41 3.91
N ASN A 44 -15.99 17.30 3.44
CA ASN A 44 -15.41 16.29 4.34
C ASN A 44 -14.20 16.83 5.10
N MET A 45 -13.30 17.56 4.43
CA MET A 45 -12.16 18.19 5.08
C MET A 45 -12.59 19.26 6.10
N LEU A 46 -13.59 20.08 5.77
CA LEU A 46 -14.13 21.11 6.68
C LEU A 46 -14.76 20.46 7.92
N LYS A 47 -15.60 19.45 7.73
CA LYS A 47 -16.22 18.70 8.85
C LYS A 47 -15.16 18.08 9.77
N SER A 48 -14.12 17.48 9.20
CA SER A 48 -13.01 16.90 9.96
C SER A 48 -12.26 17.96 10.76
N LEU A 49 -11.92 19.10 10.15
CA LEU A 49 -11.20 20.19 10.81
C LEU A 49 -12.03 20.79 11.96
N ILE A 50 -13.31 21.05 11.73
CA ILE A 50 -14.20 21.62 12.76
C ILE A 50 -14.37 20.65 13.92
N SER A 51 -14.52 19.35 13.64
CA SER A 51 -14.61 18.33 14.69
C SER A 51 -13.34 18.22 15.53
N GLN A 52 -12.18 18.35 14.91
CA GLN A 52 -10.88 18.25 15.58
C GLN A 52 -10.58 19.50 16.43
N VAL A 53 -10.90 20.69 15.92
CA VAL A 53 -10.50 21.96 16.53
C VAL A 53 -11.61 22.58 17.39
N GLN A 54 -12.87 22.31 17.05
CA GLN A 54 -14.08 22.87 17.67
C GLN A 54 -14.03 24.41 17.84
N PRO A 55 -13.74 25.17 16.74
CA PRO A 55 -13.55 26.60 16.81
C PRO A 55 -14.88 27.34 16.98
N SER A 56 -14.89 28.41 17.77
CA SER A 56 -16.01 29.35 17.78
C SER A 56 -15.97 30.34 16.61
N HIS A 57 -14.77 30.59 16.05
CA HIS A 57 -14.56 31.51 14.94
C HIS A 57 -13.83 30.79 13.81
N ILE A 58 -14.40 30.83 12.63
CA ILE A 58 -13.89 30.17 11.42
C ILE A 58 -14.28 30.97 10.17
N ALA A 59 -13.44 30.97 9.16
CA ALA A 59 -13.82 31.41 7.82
C ALA A 59 -13.18 30.54 6.75
N VAL A 60 -13.87 30.40 5.62
CA VAL A 60 -13.31 29.82 4.40
C VAL A 60 -13.14 30.91 3.36
N VAL A 61 -11.93 31.04 2.83
CA VAL A 61 -11.58 32.10 1.88
C VAL A 61 -11.32 31.50 0.51
N PHE A 62 -11.94 32.04 -0.52
CA PHE A 62 -11.74 31.64 -1.92
C PHE A 62 -11.22 32.81 -2.77
N ASP A 63 -10.45 32.48 -3.80
CA ASP A 63 -10.04 33.45 -4.81
C ASP A 63 -11.24 34.00 -5.58
N ALA A 64 -11.24 35.28 -5.81
CA ALA A 64 -12.22 35.95 -6.66
C ALA A 64 -11.93 35.70 -8.16
N LYS A 65 -12.93 35.95 -8.99
CA LYS A 65 -12.73 35.95 -10.44
C LYS A 65 -12.12 37.29 -10.88
N GLY A 66 -11.09 37.23 -11.68
CA GLY A 66 -10.50 38.46 -12.25
C GLY A 66 -8.99 38.51 -12.06
N LYS A 67 -8.42 39.66 -12.44
CA LYS A 67 -6.99 39.94 -12.25
C LYS A 67 -6.76 40.44 -10.82
N THR A 68 -5.63 40.06 -10.27
CA THR A 68 -5.14 40.58 -8.99
C THR A 68 -4.07 41.64 -9.25
N PHE A 69 -3.66 42.34 -8.22
CA PHE A 69 -2.56 43.33 -8.33
C PHE A 69 -1.24 42.68 -8.79
N ARG A 70 -1.04 41.35 -8.55
CA ARG A 70 0.14 40.60 -9.02
C ARG A 70 0.13 40.42 -10.54
N ASP A 71 -1.05 40.19 -11.14
CA ASP A 71 -1.20 40.13 -12.61
C ASP A 71 -0.91 41.50 -13.27
N GLU A 72 -1.16 42.60 -12.55
CA GLU A 72 -0.84 43.97 -13.03
C GLU A 72 0.65 44.26 -12.92
N LEU A 73 1.32 43.76 -11.87
CA LEU A 73 2.76 43.90 -11.66
C LEU A 73 3.59 43.03 -12.60
N PHE A 74 3.11 41.84 -12.92
CA PHE A 74 3.83 40.88 -13.74
C PHE A 74 2.87 40.06 -14.58
N GLU A 75 2.74 40.38 -15.86
CA GLU A 75 1.79 39.74 -16.79
C GLU A 75 1.97 38.24 -16.94
N GLN A 76 3.17 37.70 -16.65
CA GLN A 76 3.46 36.30 -16.72
C GLN A 76 3.13 35.54 -15.41
N TYR A 77 2.68 36.22 -14.36
CA TYR A 77 2.30 35.63 -13.11
C TYR A 77 1.19 34.61 -13.33
N LYS A 78 1.38 33.37 -12.89
CA LYS A 78 0.47 32.23 -13.05
C LYS A 78 -0.01 31.95 -14.50
N SER A 79 0.59 32.59 -15.53
CA SER A 79 0.14 32.51 -16.93
C SER A 79 0.20 31.11 -17.55
N HIS A 80 1.04 30.23 -17.03
CA HIS A 80 1.18 28.83 -17.49
C HIS A 80 0.16 27.87 -16.87
N ARG A 81 -0.63 28.33 -15.87
CA ARG A 81 -1.67 27.51 -15.27
C ARG A 81 -2.77 27.20 -16.30
N PRO A 82 -3.17 25.93 -16.48
CA PRO A 82 -4.26 25.59 -17.39
C PRO A 82 -5.56 26.21 -16.88
N PRO A 83 -6.51 26.53 -17.79
CA PRO A 83 -7.81 27.03 -17.39
C PRO A 83 -8.53 26.03 -16.50
N MET A 84 -9.32 26.53 -15.55
CA MET A 84 -10.10 25.70 -14.64
C MET A 84 -11.02 24.74 -15.41
N PRO A 85 -10.97 23.43 -15.14
CA PRO A 85 -11.85 22.43 -15.75
C PRO A 85 -13.33 22.78 -15.55
N ASP A 86 -14.16 22.54 -16.58
CA ASP A 86 -15.57 22.87 -16.52
C ASP A 86 -16.32 22.10 -15.42
N ASP A 87 -15.91 20.84 -15.17
CA ASP A 87 -16.49 20.02 -14.10
C ASP A 87 -16.12 20.53 -12.69
N LEU A 88 -14.98 21.21 -12.53
CA LEU A 88 -14.64 21.91 -11.29
C LEU A 88 -15.45 23.21 -11.17
N ARG A 89 -15.53 23.97 -12.25
CA ARG A 89 -16.26 25.25 -12.28
C ARG A 89 -17.71 25.12 -11.89
N LYS A 90 -18.39 24.03 -12.33
CA LYS A 90 -19.80 23.73 -11.98
C LYS A 90 -20.02 23.47 -10.50
N GLN A 91 -18.99 23.05 -9.78
CA GLN A 91 -19.06 22.71 -8.36
C GLN A 91 -18.84 23.91 -7.42
N ILE A 92 -18.28 25.04 -7.89
CA ILE A 92 -17.92 26.18 -7.04
C ILE A 92 -19.13 26.79 -6.35
N GLN A 93 -20.14 27.22 -7.12
CA GLN A 93 -21.29 27.93 -6.54
C GLN A 93 -22.09 27.03 -5.58
N PRO A 94 -22.42 25.77 -5.94
CA PRO A 94 -23.07 24.87 -4.99
C PRO A 94 -22.26 24.61 -3.72
N LEU A 95 -20.93 24.52 -3.84
CA LEU A 95 -20.03 24.37 -2.69
C LEU A 95 -20.10 25.60 -1.77
N HIS A 96 -20.03 26.80 -2.34
CA HIS A 96 -20.15 28.04 -1.59
C HIS A 96 -21.47 28.11 -0.83
N ASP A 97 -22.56 27.71 -1.47
CA ASP A 97 -23.89 27.72 -0.86
C ASP A 97 -23.99 26.70 0.28
N MET A 98 -23.41 25.51 0.10
CA MET A 98 -23.35 24.50 1.16
C MET A 98 -22.47 24.91 2.34
N ILE A 99 -21.34 25.58 2.10
CA ILE A 99 -20.46 26.10 3.18
C ILE A 99 -21.23 27.16 4.00
N ARG A 100 -21.94 28.07 3.33
CA ARG A 100 -22.80 29.05 4.04
C ARG A 100 -23.93 28.39 4.79
N ALA A 101 -24.55 27.36 4.21
CA ALA A 101 -25.62 26.60 4.88
C ALA A 101 -25.09 25.81 6.09
N LEU A 102 -23.79 25.46 6.13
CA LEU A 102 -23.13 24.90 7.32
C LEU A 102 -22.87 25.94 8.42
N GLY A 103 -23.27 27.21 8.23
CA GLY A 103 -23.05 28.30 9.18
C GLY A 103 -21.61 28.85 9.17
N ILE A 104 -20.81 28.53 8.15
CA ILE A 104 -19.42 28.96 8.06
C ILE A 104 -19.34 30.24 7.22
N PRO A 105 -18.78 31.35 7.75
CA PRO A 105 -18.46 32.54 6.97
C PRO A 105 -17.58 32.20 5.76
N LEU A 106 -17.98 32.68 4.58
CA LEU A 106 -17.29 32.48 3.32
C LEU A 106 -16.94 33.81 2.70
N LEU A 107 -15.64 34.04 2.48
CA LEU A 107 -15.07 35.28 1.97
C LEU A 107 -14.56 35.10 0.54
N VAL A 108 -14.85 36.08 -0.31
CA VAL A 108 -14.32 36.22 -1.69
C VAL A 108 -14.12 37.72 -1.94
N VAL A 109 -12.88 38.15 -2.06
CA VAL A 109 -12.54 39.60 -2.19
C VAL A 109 -11.90 39.84 -3.54
N GLU A 110 -12.45 40.79 -4.33
CA GLU A 110 -11.95 41.10 -5.67
C GLU A 110 -10.60 41.86 -5.64
N GLY A 111 -9.75 41.61 -6.64
CA GLY A 111 -8.47 42.28 -6.83
C GLY A 111 -7.30 41.75 -5.99
N VAL A 112 -7.55 40.84 -5.08
CA VAL A 112 -6.53 40.16 -4.23
C VAL A 112 -6.72 38.64 -4.26
N GLU A 113 -5.73 37.90 -3.81
CA GLU A 113 -5.80 36.46 -3.67
C GLU A 113 -6.34 36.04 -2.28
N ALA A 114 -6.83 34.82 -2.17
CA ALA A 114 -7.29 34.28 -0.88
C ALA A 114 -6.22 34.38 0.21
N ASP A 115 -4.96 34.19 -0.17
CA ASP A 115 -3.79 34.27 0.72
C ASP A 115 -3.64 35.64 1.36
N ASP A 116 -3.92 36.74 0.61
CA ASP A 116 -3.85 38.09 1.09
C ASP A 116 -4.95 38.40 2.12
N VAL A 117 -6.16 37.86 1.87
CA VAL A 117 -7.29 38.00 2.80
C VAL A 117 -7.00 37.20 4.10
N ILE A 118 -6.52 35.97 3.98
CA ILE A 118 -6.13 35.11 5.12
C ILE A 118 -5.00 35.79 5.90
N GLY A 119 -3.95 36.28 5.23
CA GLY A 119 -2.83 36.98 5.85
C GLY A 119 -3.26 38.21 6.60
N THR A 120 -4.17 39.02 6.03
CA THR A 120 -4.71 40.21 6.66
C THR A 120 -5.46 39.88 7.96
N LEU A 121 -6.39 38.93 7.91
CA LEU A 121 -7.17 38.50 9.08
C LEU A 121 -6.28 37.84 10.14
N ALA A 122 -5.33 37.01 9.74
CA ALA A 122 -4.43 36.30 10.65
C ALA A 122 -3.53 37.31 11.41
N VAL A 123 -2.91 38.25 10.72
CA VAL A 123 -2.04 39.26 11.35
C VAL A 123 -2.83 40.21 12.22
N GLN A 124 -4.03 40.62 11.82
CA GLN A 124 -4.90 41.46 12.65
C GLN A 124 -5.30 40.73 13.95
N ALA A 125 -5.68 39.44 13.85
CA ALA A 125 -6.04 38.62 15.01
C ALA A 125 -4.82 38.36 15.93
N SER A 126 -3.64 38.09 15.37
CA SER A 126 -2.39 37.90 16.14
C SER A 126 -2.02 39.17 16.91
N ARG A 127 -2.09 40.33 16.26
CA ARG A 127 -1.85 41.63 16.93
C ARG A 127 -2.84 41.93 18.04
N ALA A 128 -4.04 41.40 17.96
CA ALA A 128 -5.04 41.47 19.02
C ALA A 128 -4.86 40.41 20.13
N GLY A 129 -3.76 39.63 20.07
CA GLY A 129 -3.45 38.55 21.05
C GLY A 129 -4.28 37.28 20.91
N LYS A 130 -4.90 37.07 19.75
CA LYS A 130 -5.68 35.85 19.47
C LYS A 130 -4.81 34.80 18.81
N ASN A 131 -5.03 33.54 19.18
CA ASN A 131 -4.44 32.39 18.48
C ASN A 131 -5.14 32.16 17.14
N VAL A 132 -4.37 31.93 16.09
CA VAL A 132 -4.86 31.71 14.74
C VAL A 132 -4.32 30.39 14.20
N LEU A 133 -5.21 29.59 13.60
CA LEU A 133 -4.87 28.36 12.91
C LEU A 133 -5.24 28.50 11.43
N ILE A 134 -4.23 28.60 10.56
CA ILE A 134 -4.44 28.65 9.11
C ILE A 134 -4.39 27.23 8.55
N SER A 135 -5.48 26.81 7.91
CA SER A 135 -5.54 25.50 7.29
C SER A 135 -5.32 25.61 5.78
N THR A 136 -4.13 25.26 5.36
CA THR A 136 -3.67 25.34 3.97
C THR A 136 -2.67 24.25 3.61
N GLY A 137 -2.49 24.01 2.33
CA GLY A 137 -1.38 23.21 1.79
C GLY A 137 -0.30 24.07 1.15
N ASP A 138 -0.47 25.37 1.14
CA ASP A 138 0.46 26.30 0.50
C ASP A 138 1.67 26.56 1.41
N LYS A 139 2.87 26.40 0.83
CA LYS A 139 4.14 26.64 1.51
C LYS A 139 4.41 28.13 1.79
N ASP A 140 3.83 29.00 0.98
CA ASP A 140 4.08 30.43 1.03
C ASP A 140 3.45 31.06 2.27
N MET A 141 2.39 30.45 2.80
CA MET A 141 1.77 30.83 4.08
C MET A 141 2.70 30.71 5.29
N ALA A 142 3.84 29.99 5.17
CA ALA A 142 4.82 29.87 6.27
C ALA A 142 5.44 31.22 6.66
N GLN A 143 5.39 32.22 5.79
CA GLN A 143 5.81 33.59 6.08
C GLN A 143 4.94 34.30 7.14
N LEU A 144 3.71 33.78 7.38
CA LEU A 144 2.76 34.39 8.33
C LEU A 144 2.90 33.84 9.74
N VAL A 145 3.67 32.75 9.91
CA VAL A 145 3.81 32.08 11.21
C VAL A 145 4.52 32.96 12.21
N ASP A 146 3.88 33.18 13.37
CA ASP A 146 4.45 33.93 14.50
C ASP A 146 4.11 33.19 15.82
N ASP A 147 4.22 33.84 16.96
CA ASP A 147 3.94 33.24 18.27
C ASP A 147 2.45 32.90 18.47
N ASN A 148 1.54 33.47 17.68
CA ASN A 148 0.10 33.27 17.76
C ASN A 148 -0.47 32.62 16.48
N ILE A 149 0.25 32.63 15.37
CA ILE A 149 -0.19 32.08 14.08
C ILE A 149 0.50 30.75 13.82
N MET A 150 -0.29 29.72 13.59
CA MET A 150 0.16 28.38 13.29
C MET A 150 -0.51 27.85 12.01
N LEU A 151 0.20 26.99 11.25
CA LEU A 151 -0.38 26.34 10.08
C LEU A 151 -0.73 24.90 10.39
N ILE A 152 -1.82 24.42 9.77
CA ILE A 152 -2.18 22.99 9.75
C ILE A 152 -2.36 22.52 8.31
N ASN A 153 -1.72 21.39 7.96
CA ASN A 153 -2.01 20.67 6.74
C ASN A 153 -2.89 19.44 7.07
N THR A 154 -4.17 19.53 6.75
CA THR A 154 -5.15 18.48 7.07
C THR A 154 -4.97 17.16 6.31
N MET A 155 -4.05 17.07 5.33
CA MET A 155 -3.76 15.82 4.62
C MET A 155 -2.90 14.86 5.44
N ASN A 156 -1.92 15.40 6.16
CA ASN A 156 -0.97 14.64 6.96
C ASN A 156 -0.98 15.04 8.43
N ASN A 157 -1.95 15.87 8.83
CA ASN A 157 -2.10 16.44 10.18
C ASN A 157 -0.82 17.10 10.72
N SER A 158 0.06 17.61 9.82
CA SER A 158 1.26 18.31 10.25
C SER A 158 0.90 19.72 10.72
N LEU A 159 1.38 20.08 11.91
CA LEU A 159 1.33 21.43 12.47
C LEU A 159 2.68 22.11 12.26
N LEU A 160 2.65 23.37 11.89
CA LEU A 160 3.84 24.22 11.74
C LEU A 160 3.65 25.47 12.59
N ASP A 161 4.34 25.48 13.73
CA ASP A 161 4.67 26.67 14.50
C ASP A 161 6.02 27.23 14.05
N ARG A 162 6.53 28.23 14.77
CA ARG A 162 7.80 28.85 14.47
C ARG A 162 8.98 27.86 14.43
N GLU A 163 9.03 26.93 15.38
CA GLU A 163 10.06 25.88 15.42
C GLU A 163 9.89 24.90 14.26
N GLY A 164 8.67 24.50 13.95
CA GLY A 164 8.35 23.62 12.83
C GLY A 164 8.68 24.24 11.47
N VAL A 165 8.58 25.56 11.31
CA VAL A 165 9.05 26.27 10.10
C VAL A 165 10.56 26.16 9.98
N VAL A 166 11.29 26.42 11.08
CA VAL A 166 12.77 26.31 11.10
C VAL A 166 13.20 24.85 10.83
N GLU A 167 12.56 23.89 11.43
CA GLU A 167 12.85 22.46 11.20
C GLU A 167 12.63 22.06 9.73
N LYS A 168 11.53 22.53 9.15
CA LYS A 168 11.13 22.15 7.78
C LYS A 168 11.90 22.87 6.68
N TYR A 169 12.14 24.17 6.85
CA TYR A 169 12.73 25.02 5.81
C TYR A 169 14.19 25.41 6.09
N GLY A 170 14.70 25.17 7.30
CA GLY A 170 16.06 25.53 7.71
C GLY A 170 16.29 27.03 7.97
N ILE A 171 15.22 27.82 7.97
CA ILE A 171 15.19 29.27 8.19
C ILE A 171 13.93 29.67 8.98
N PRO A 172 13.96 30.78 9.73
CA PRO A 172 12.78 31.24 10.46
C PRO A 172 11.72 31.86 9.52
N PRO A 173 10.46 32.00 9.96
CA PRO A 173 9.35 32.51 9.16
C PRO A 173 9.64 33.85 8.48
N GLU A 174 10.37 34.73 9.14
CA GLU A 174 10.73 36.09 8.65
C GLU A 174 11.60 36.06 7.38
N LEU A 175 12.29 34.95 7.11
CA LEU A 175 13.14 34.77 5.93
C LEU A 175 12.48 33.97 4.81
N ILE A 176 11.24 33.55 4.96
CA ILE A 176 10.52 32.75 3.94
C ILE A 176 10.30 33.59 2.67
N ILE A 177 9.97 34.88 2.80
CA ILE A 177 9.80 35.74 1.64
C ILE A 177 11.13 35.90 0.88
N ASP A 178 12.23 36.14 1.61
CA ASP A 178 13.56 36.24 1.04
C ASP A 178 13.99 34.95 0.33
N TYR A 179 13.66 33.81 0.93
CA TYR A 179 13.91 32.48 0.34
C TYR A 179 13.17 32.30 -0.99
N LEU A 180 11.87 32.62 -1.02
CA LEU A 180 11.06 32.56 -2.24
C LEU A 180 11.52 33.56 -3.30
N ALA A 181 11.91 34.75 -2.87
CA ALA A 181 12.43 35.81 -3.77
C ALA A 181 13.74 35.43 -4.45
N LEU A 182 14.63 34.72 -3.72
CA LEU A 182 15.91 34.28 -4.27
C LEU A 182 15.75 33.04 -5.15
N MET A 183 14.95 32.05 -4.72
CA MET A 183 14.77 30.79 -5.41
C MET A 183 13.81 30.89 -6.59
N GLY A 184 12.83 31.76 -6.50
CA GLY A 184 11.65 31.78 -7.39
C GLY A 184 10.64 30.70 -7.05
N ASP A 185 9.47 30.77 -7.70
CA ASP A 185 8.45 29.72 -7.65
C ASP A 185 7.93 29.38 -9.03
N SER A 186 8.22 28.15 -9.47
CA SER A 186 7.74 27.66 -10.75
C SER A 186 6.22 27.42 -10.77
N SER A 187 5.58 27.24 -9.59
CA SER A 187 4.13 27.03 -9.48
C SER A 187 3.35 28.29 -9.81
N ASP A 188 3.92 29.45 -9.50
CA ASP A 188 3.33 30.79 -9.70
C ASP A 188 4.05 31.60 -10.77
N ASN A 189 5.04 30.99 -11.41
CA ASN A 189 5.90 31.63 -12.40
C ASN A 189 6.64 32.86 -11.85
N ILE A 190 7.05 32.81 -10.57
CA ILE A 190 7.89 33.84 -9.94
C ILE A 190 9.33 33.56 -10.36
N PRO A 191 10.03 34.55 -10.99
CA PRO A 191 11.30 34.27 -11.69
C PRO A 191 12.47 33.91 -10.76
N GLY A 192 12.54 34.49 -9.58
CA GLY A 192 13.71 34.36 -8.70
C GLY A 192 14.99 34.93 -9.28
N VAL A 193 16.12 34.54 -8.71
CA VAL A 193 17.46 34.83 -9.24
C VAL A 193 17.91 33.66 -10.11
N ALA A 194 18.16 33.93 -11.39
CA ALA A 194 18.51 32.85 -12.35
C ALA A 194 19.69 31.99 -11.86
N GLY A 195 19.43 30.67 -11.67
CA GLY A 195 20.39 29.68 -11.20
C GLY A 195 20.73 29.73 -9.70
N VAL A 196 19.91 30.39 -8.90
CA VAL A 196 19.84 30.23 -7.45
C VAL A 196 18.71 29.25 -7.19
N GLY A 197 19.04 28.04 -6.74
CA GLY A 197 18.08 27.04 -6.31
C GLY A 197 18.05 26.92 -4.80
N GLU A 198 17.22 26.04 -4.28
CA GLU A 198 16.94 25.81 -2.85
C GLU A 198 18.20 25.84 -1.96
N LYS A 199 19.19 24.99 -2.25
CA LYS A 199 20.42 24.91 -1.44
C LYS A 199 21.25 26.21 -1.46
N THR A 200 21.22 26.93 -2.57
CA THR A 200 21.98 28.18 -2.71
C THR A 200 21.28 29.29 -1.96
N ALA A 201 19.96 29.41 -2.07
CA ALA A 201 19.15 30.37 -1.34
C ALA A 201 19.28 30.18 0.18
N LEU A 202 19.14 28.92 0.66
CA LEU A 202 19.34 28.61 2.07
C LEU A 202 20.74 28.93 2.58
N GLY A 203 21.78 28.59 1.81
CA GLY A 203 23.15 28.91 2.20
C GLY A 203 23.43 30.43 2.27
N LEU A 204 22.80 31.21 1.40
CA LEU A 204 22.87 32.70 1.46
C LEU A 204 22.18 33.23 2.71
N LEU A 205 20.94 32.81 2.98
CA LEU A 205 20.13 33.28 4.11
C LEU A 205 20.71 32.85 5.46
N GLN A 206 21.18 31.62 5.57
CA GLN A 206 21.82 31.10 6.80
C GLN A 206 23.21 31.75 7.06
N GLY A 207 23.91 32.13 5.98
CA GLY A 207 25.24 32.73 6.09
C GLY A 207 25.25 34.24 6.27
N LEU A 208 24.31 34.98 5.67
CA LEU A 208 24.33 36.46 5.60
C LEU A 208 23.02 37.11 6.10
N GLY A 209 21.98 36.33 6.38
CA GLY A 209 20.69 36.87 6.81
C GLY A 209 19.74 37.19 5.66
N SER A 210 18.90 38.21 5.79
CA SER A 210 17.87 38.62 4.83
C SER A 210 18.45 39.02 3.45
N MET A 211 17.59 39.05 2.45
CA MET A 211 17.96 39.50 1.11
C MET A 211 18.58 40.91 1.14
N ALA A 212 18.09 41.80 1.97
CA ALA A 212 18.68 43.13 2.16
C ALA A 212 20.12 43.06 2.69
N GLU A 213 20.39 42.20 3.66
CA GLU A 213 21.72 41.96 4.24
C GLU A 213 22.66 41.28 3.23
N ILE A 214 22.15 40.35 2.43
CA ILE A 214 22.90 39.71 1.33
C ILE A 214 23.35 40.76 0.32
N TYR A 215 22.46 41.63 -0.14
CA TYR A 215 22.80 42.69 -1.09
C TYR A 215 23.71 43.78 -0.51
N ALA A 216 23.68 44.01 0.79
CA ALA A 216 24.61 44.90 1.50
C ALA A 216 26.01 44.29 1.68
N ASN A 217 26.18 42.96 1.58
CA ASN A 217 27.42 42.24 1.82
C ASN A 217 27.78 41.26 0.67
N LEU A 218 27.59 41.70 -0.58
CA LEU A 218 27.87 40.87 -1.77
C LEU A 218 29.33 40.37 -1.85
N ASP A 219 30.25 41.11 -1.28
CA ASP A 219 31.68 40.75 -1.16
C ASP A 219 31.87 39.49 -0.29
N LYS A 220 31.07 39.30 0.75
CA LYS A 220 31.15 38.17 1.67
C LYS A 220 30.52 36.89 1.07
N VAL A 221 29.70 37.01 0.03
CA VAL A 221 29.08 35.85 -0.63
C VAL A 221 30.13 34.85 -1.12
N ALA A 222 31.31 35.36 -1.58
CA ALA A 222 32.40 34.52 -2.06
C ALA A 222 33.03 33.61 -0.97
N GLU A 223 32.84 33.95 0.31
CA GLU A 223 33.39 33.23 1.47
C GLU A 223 32.44 32.12 1.99
N LEU A 224 31.20 32.09 1.54
CA LEU A 224 30.22 31.13 1.98
C LEU A 224 30.50 29.72 1.42
N PRO A 225 30.18 28.64 2.16
CA PRO A 225 30.38 27.27 1.74
C PRO A 225 29.35 26.82 0.69
N ILE A 226 29.13 27.63 -0.34
CA ILE A 226 28.16 27.45 -1.39
C ILE A 226 28.88 27.13 -2.70
N ARG A 227 28.37 26.13 -3.45
CA ARG A 227 28.96 25.79 -4.75
C ARG A 227 28.82 26.95 -5.73
N GLY A 228 29.95 27.47 -6.19
CA GLY A 228 30.00 28.58 -7.14
C GLY A 228 29.97 29.98 -6.50
N ALA A 229 30.16 30.10 -5.18
CA ALA A 229 30.12 31.34 -4.38
C ALA A 229 30.92 32.48 -4.99
N LYS A 230 32.10 32.24 -5.58
CA LYS A 230 32.99 33.26 -6.15
C LYS A 230 32.36 34.09 -7.26
N LYS A 231 31.39 33.57 -8.00
CA LYS A 231 30.69 34.28 -9.09
C LYS A 231 29.25 34.64 -8.72
N LEU A 232 28.79 34.21 -7.55
CA LEU A 232 27.39 34.33 -7.14
C LEU A 232 27.04 35.79 -6.79
N GLY A 233 27.97 36.55 -6.17
CA GLY A 233 27.77 37.96 -5.85
C GLY A 233 27.53 38.84 -7.08
N GLU A 234 28.32 38.68 -8.15
CA GLU A 234 28.12 39.38 -9.43
C GLU A 234 26.78 39.04 -10.06
N LYS A 235 26.38 37.79 -9.97
CA LYS A 235 25.12 37.31 -10.49
C LYS A 235 23.91 37.83 -9.73
N LEU A 236 23.97 37.85 -8.40
CA LEU A 236 22.95 38.46 -7.55
C LEU A 236 22.77 39.95 -7.93
N LEU A 237 23.86 40.68 -8.12
CA LEU A 237 23.81 42.07 -8.51
C LEU A 237 23.16 42.26 -9.89
N ALA A 238 23.50 41.42 -10.87
CA ALA A 238 22.92 41.49 -12.21
C ALA A 238 21.40 41.18 -12.24
N GLU A 239 20.95 40.29 -11.36
CA GLU A 239 19.55 39.82 -11.29
C GLU A 239 18.74 40.54 -10.19
N LYS A 240 19.25 41.64 -9.62
CA LYS A 240 18.60 42.32 -8.50
C LYS A 240 17.16 42.74 -8.80
N GLN A 241 16.87 43.18 -10.00
CA GLN A 241 15.50 43.57 -10.39
C GLN A 241 14.53 42.37 -10.34
N ASN A 242 14.98 41.20 -10.80
CA ASN A 242 14.18 39.99 -10.71
C ASN A 242 13.97 39.52 -9.27
N ALA A 243 14.99 39.66 -8.41
CA ALA A 243 14.87 39.39 -6.98
C ALA A 243 13.88 40.34 -6.30
N ASP A 244 13.95 41.63 -6.56
CA ASP A 244 13.04 42.64 -5.99
C ASP A 244 11.59 42.44 -6.47
N LEU A 245 11.40 42.13 -7.76
CA LEU A 245 10.09 41.71 -8.30
C LEU A 245 9.56 40.45 -7.64
N SER A 246 10.40 39.43 -7.53
CA SER A 246 10.03 38.15 -6.91
C SER A 246 9.68 38.31 -5.43
N TYR A 247 10.38 39.18 -4.71
CA TYR A 247 10.07 39.55 -3.34
C TYR A 247 8.65 40.13 -3.22
N THR A 248 8.33 41.08 -4.12
CA THR A 248 6.99 41.70 -4.14
C THR A 248 5.89 40.70 -4.49
N LEU A 249 6.14 39.82 -5.46
CA LEU A 249 5.17 38.81 -5.89
C LEU A 249 4.94 37.72 -4.81
N ALA A 250 5.99 37.29 -4.10
CA ALA A 250 5.94 36.28 -3.05
C ALA A 250 5.37 36.81 -1.72
N THR A 251 5.36 38.13 -1.52
CA THR A 251 4.86 38.72 -0.28
C THR A 251 3.34 38.65 -0.21
N ILE A 252 2.82 38.04 0.83
CA ILE A 252 1.39 38.04 1.15
C ILE A 252 1.02 39.41 1.73
N LYS A 253 0.00 40.05 1.15
CA LYS A 253 -0.50 41.34 1.60
C LYS A 253 -1.29 41.18 2.89
N THR A 254 -0.97 41.94 3.93
CA THR A 254 -1.57 41.85 5.25
C THR A 254 -2.34 43.12 5.67
N ASP A 255 -2.66 43.97 4.69
CA ASP A 255 -3.33 45.26 4.86
C ASP A 255 -4.51 45.45 3.87
N VAL A 256 -5.12 44.37 3.44
CA VAL A 256 -6.31 44.37 2.58
C VAL A 256 -7.48 45.05 3.32
N ALA A 257 -8.13 46.00 2.65
CA ALA A 257 -9.35 46.60 3.19
C ALA A 257 -10.48 45.58 3.19
N LEU A 258 -10.90 45.13 4.37
CA LEU A 258 -11.97 44.16 4.57
C LEU A 258 -13.13 44.80 5.30
N ASP A 259 -14.36 44.54 4.86
CA ASP A 259 -15.60 45.00 5.52
C ASP A 259 -16.00 44.13 6.73
N ILE A 260 -15.14 43.17 7.11
CA ILE A 260 -15.37 42.21 8.21
C ILE A 260 -14.14 42.10 9.09
N THR A 261 -14.33 41.91 10.37
CA THR A 261 -13.29 41.72 11.37
C THR A 261 -13.23 40.27 11.84
N SER A 262 -12.12 39.89 12.47
CA SER A 262 -11.95 38.53 13.03
C SER A 262 -13.00 38.16 14.09
N ASP A 263 -13.61 39.15 14.76
CA ASP A 263 -14.65 38.94 15.79
C ASP A 263 -16.02 38.58 15.18
N GLU A 264 -16.24 38.90 13.92
CA GLU A 264 -17.50 38.65 13.22
C GLU A 264 -17.52 37.31 12.49
N LEU A 265 -16.40 36.57 12.46
CA LEU A 265 -16.24 35.27 11.82
C LEU A 265 -16.77 34.10 12.68
N LEU A 266 -17.93 34.30 13.31
CA LEU A 266 -18.56 33.32 14.17
C LEU A 266 -19.09 32.11 13.37
N LEU A 267 -18.83 30.91 13.85
CA LEU A 267 -19.51 29.70 13.37
C LEU A 267 -20.97 29.75 13.83
N ALA A 268 -21.88 29.92 12.89
CA ALA A 268 -23.32 30.01 13.14
C ALA A 268 -23.96 28.61 13.13
N GLU A 269 -25.23 28.54 13.56
CA GLU A 269 -26.01 27.31 13.41
C GLU A 269 -26.25 26.99 11.93
N SER A 270 -26.26 25.68 11.61
CA SER A 270 -26.48 25.20 10.25
C SER A 270 -27.91 25.42 9.78
N ASP A 271 -28.06 25.86 8.54
CA ASP A 271 -29.37 25.90 7.83
C ASP A 271 -29.67 24.49 7.30
N ASN A 272 -30.32 23.70 8.15
CA ASN A 272 -30.63 22.31 7.85
C ASN A 272 -31.56 22.13 6.66
N ASP A 273 -32.49 23.05 6.39
CA ASP A 273 -33.39 22.96 5.26
C ASP A 273 -32.66 23.10 3.93
N ARG A 274 -31.73 24.05 3.83
CA ARG A 274 -30.84 24.16 2.67
C ARG A 274 -29.87 22.99 2.53
N LEU A 275 -29.34 22.49 3.63
CA LEU A 275 -28.47 21.32 3.59
C LEU A 275 -29.19 20.06 3.11
N ILE A 276 -30.44 19.86 3.53
CA ILE A 276 -31.30 18.77 3.03
C ILE A 276 -31.49 18.88 1.52
N GLU A 277 -31.79 20.11 1.01
CA GLU A 277 -31.97 20.36 -0.42
C GLU A 277 -30.67 20.00 -1.20
N TYR A 278 -29.54 20.57 -0.78
CA TYR A 278 -28.27 20.34 -1.47
C TYR A 278 -27.77 18.90 -1.35
N PHE A 279 -27.80 18.31 -0.16
CA PHE A 279 -27.39 16.92 0.03
C PHE A 279 -28.33 15.94 -0.67
N GLY A 280 -29.60 16.25 -0.80
CA GLY A 280 -30.56 15.50 -1.62
C GLY A 280 -30.21 15.61 -3.11
N ARG A 281 -30.03 16.82 -3.65
CA ARG A 281 -29.71 17.07 -5.05
C ARG A 281 -28.42 16.41 -5.48
N TYR A 282 -27.33 16.54 -4.67
CA TYR A 282 -26.02 16.00 -4.99
C TYR A 282 -25.78 14.58 -4.47
N GLU A 283 -26.85 13.95 -3.91
CA GLU A 283 -26.88 12.56 -3.43
C GLU A 283 -25.82 12.26 -2.34
N PHE A 284 -25.56 13.20 -1.46
CA PHE A 284 -24.73 13.01 -0.27
C PHE A 284 -25.51 12.27 0.83
N LYS A 285 -25.93 11.04 0.53
CA LYS A 285 -26.91 10.25 1.31
C LYS A 285 -26.58 10.14 2.79
N ARG A 286 -25.30 10.02 3.15
CA ARG A 286 -24.86 9.93 4.53
C ARG A 286 -25.17 11.24 5.28
N TRP A 287 -24.76 12.37 4.75
CA TRP A 287 -24.97 13.68 5.39
C TRP A 287 -26.43 14.08 5.36
N LEU A 288 -27.16 13.73 4.32
CA LEU A 288 -28.60 13.90 4.28
C LEU A 288 -29.29 13.17 5.44
N GLY A 289 -28.91 11.91 5.70
CA GLY A 289 -29.40 11.12 6.83
C GLY A 289 -29.01 11.71 8.19
N GLU A 290 -27.81 12.25 8.34
CA GLU A 290 -27.35 12.92 9.57
C GLU A 290 -28.21 14.15 9.89
N VAL A 291 -28.46 15.02 8.90
CA VAL A 291 -29.25 16.24 9.06
C VAL A 291 -30.74 15.91 9.32
N MET A 292 -31.33 14.97 8.58
CA MET A 292 -32.74 14.57 8.76
C MET A 292 -33.01 13.93 10.13
N ASN A 293 -32.02 13.32 10.76
CA ASN A 293 -32.13 12.70 12.08
C ASN A 293 -31.86 13.67 13.25
N GLY A 294 -31.74 14.96 12.96
CA GLY A 294 -31.52 15.99 13.99
C GLY A 294 -30.13 15.91 14.67
N SER A 295 -29.17 15.23 14.07
CA SER A 295 -27.77 15.28 14.50
C SER A 295 -27.22 16.61 14.02
N ASP A 296 -26.65 17.43 14.93
CA ASP A 296 -25.93 18.63 14.53
C ASP A 296 -24.88 18.25 13.49
N SER A 297 -25.05 18.78 12.28
CA SER A 297 -24.31 18.37 11.09
C SER A 297 -22.80 18.64 11.19
N ILE A 298 -22.35 19.38 12.20
CA ILE A 298 -20.96 19.87 12.37
C ILE A 298 -20.28 19.28 13.62
N THR A 299 -20.99 19.05 14.73
CA THR A 299 -20.37 18.75 16.03
C THR A 299 -20.25 17.27 16.38
N GLN A 300 -20.90 16.36 15.64
CA GLN A 300 -20.75 14.90 15.81
C GLN A 300 -20.07 14.26 14.61
N ALA A 301 -18.79 14.52 14.43
CA ALA A 301 -17.95 13.67 13.62
C ALA A 301 -17.44 12.53 14.50
N ASN A 302 -17.98 11.33 14.33
CA ASN A 302 -17.31 10.13 14.76
C ASN A 302 -15.92 10.08 14.11
N ASP A 303 -14.88 9.94 14.94
CA ASP A 303 -13.48 9.77 14.58
C ASP A 303 -13.28 8.67 13.54
N GLN A 304 -13.32 9.04 12.27
CA GLN A 304 -12.76 8.26 11.18
C GLN A 304 -12.28 9.20 10.08
N ALA A 305 -11.14 9.85 10.34
CA ALA A 305 -10.36 10.48 9.28
C ALA A 305 -9.77 9.38 8.39
N VAL A 306 -10.45 9.11 7.27
CA VAL A 306 -9.97 8.18 6.25
C VAL A 306 -8.80 8.82 5.52
N LYS A 307 -7.58 8.32 5.75
CA LYS A 307 -6.46 8.55 4.84
C LYS A 307 -6.82 7.87 3.52
N ILE A 308 -7.19 8.64 2.51
CA ILE A 308 -7.50 8.11 1.18
C ILE A 308 -6.18 7.95 0.42
N ASN A 309 -5.78 6.69 0.28
CA ASN A 309 -4.81 6.29 -0.73
C ASN A 309 -5.60 6.06 -2.03
N PRO A 310 -5.25 6.66 -3.19
CA PRO A 310 -6.08 6.62 -4.40
C PRO A 310 -6.26 5.25 -5.05
N TYR A 311 -5.69 4.20 -4.47
CA TYR A 311 -5.80 2.81 -4.96
C TYR A 311 -6.57 1.85 -4.04
N GLN A 312 -7.31 2.34 -3.03
CA GLN A 312 -8.11 1.46 -2.18
C GLN A 312 -9.58 1.85 -2.21
N ALA A 313 -10.40 0.89 -2.60
CA ALA A 313 -11.86 0.96 -2.52
C ALA A 313 -12.30 1.17 -1.07
N THR A 314 -13.15 2.17 -0.83
CA THR A 314 -13.81 2.40 0.47
C THR A 314 -14.72 1.23 0.82
N PRO A 315 -14.67 0.67 2.02
CA PRO A 315 -15.68 -0.26 2.49
C PRO A 315 -16.96 0.50 2.81
N THR A 316 -18.01 0.18 2.10
CA THR A 316 -19.36 0.58 2.46
C THR A 316 -19.87 -0.32 3.59
N THR A 317 -20.35 0.33 4.61
CA THR A 317 -21.04 -0.19 5.79
C THR A 317 -21.80 -1.50 5.56
N SER A 318 -21.30 -2.58 6.14
CA SER A 318 -22.09 -3.75 6.47
C SER A 318 -22.77 -3.53 7.82
N SER A 319 -24.07 -3.84 7.85
CA SER A 319 -24.90 -4.24 8.97
C SER A 319 -24.51 -3.74 10.37
N LYS A 320 -25.42 -3.07 11.02
CA LYS A 320 -25.48 -2.92 12.48
C LYS A 320 -25.35 -4.30 13.13
N SER A 321 -24.13 -4.75 13.38
CA SER A 321 -23.85 -5.62 14.50
C SER A 321 -23.63 -4.71 15.71
N ALA A 322 -24.31 -5.01 16.78
CA ALA A 322 -24.27 -4.34 18.06
C ALA A 322 -22.85 -3.88 18.38
N VAL A 323 -22.69 -2.64 18.79
CA VAL A 323 -21.51 -2.19 19.56
C VAL A 323 -21.60 -2.98 20.87
N GLU A 324 -21.07 -4.19 20.85
CA GLU A 324 -20.78 -4.92 22.07
C GLU A 324 -19.83 -4.05 22.89
N ASN A 325 -20.13 -3.95 24.17
CA ASN A 325 -19.24 -3.37 25.18
C ASN A 325 -17.89 -4.13 25.13
N LEU A 326 -16.98 -3.71 24.27
CA LEU A 326 -15.61 -4.17 24.32
C LEU A 326 -15.03 -3.72 25.66
N PRO A 327 -14.35 -4.59 26.40
CA PRO A 327 -13.67 -4.18 27.62
C PRO A 327 -12.73 -3.02 27.26
N LYS A 328 -12.85 -1.88 27.93
CA LYS A 328 -11.91 -0.79 27.79
C LYS A 328 -10.60 -1.25 28.41
N PHE A 329 -9.67 -1.70 27.60
CA PHE A 329 -8.31 -1.98 28.04
C PHE A 329 -7.62 -0.67 28.38
N GLN A 330 -7.15 -0.56 29.60
CA GLN A 330 -6.23 0.51 29.98
C GLN A 330 -4.80 0.00 29.76
N ILE A 331 -4.03 0.73 28.99
CA ILE A 331 -2.58 0.50 28.89
C ILE A 331 -1.93 1.21 30.05
N ASP A 332 -1.38 0.44 30.97
CA ASP A 332 -0.69 0.97 32.16
C ASP A 332 0.83 0.80 31.99
N ARG A 333 1.44 1.78 31.37
CA ARG A 333 2.90 1.79 31.12
C ARG A 333 3.72 1.84 32.42
N SER A 334 3.11 2.11 33.57
CA SER A 334 3.82 2.04 34.88
C SER A 334 4.21 0.60 35.25
N GLN A 335 3.64 -0.40 34.57
CA GLN A 335 3.96 -1.81 34.75
C GLN A 335 5.08 -2.31 33.79
N TYR A 336 5.68 -1.41 33.00
CA TYR A 336 6.74 -1.76 32.08
C TYR A 336 8.10 -1.68 32.75
N GLU A 337 8.92 -2.70 32.52
CA GLU A 337 10.23 -2.85 33.13
C GLU A 337 11.35 -2.95 32.07
N THR A 338 12.52 -2.39 32.38
CA THR A 338 13.75 -2.59 31.60
C THR A 338 14.68 -3.54 32.33
N LEU A 339 15.05 -4.66 31.69
CA LEU A 339 15.84 -5.73 32.33
C LEU A 339 17.34 -5.49 32.08
N LEU A 340 18.01 -4.86 33.01
CA LEU A 340 19.44 -4.53 32.88
C LEU A 340 20.35 -5.42 33.74
N THR A 341 19.81 -6.15 34.68
CA THR A 341 20.60 -6.98 35.63
C THR A 341 20.22 -8.46 35.49
N GLU A 342 21.15 -9.36 35.85
CA GLU A 342 20.85 -10.78 35.93
C GLU A 342 19.72 -11.09 36.93
N THR A 343 19.59 -10.31 37.98
CA THR A 343 18.51 -10.45 38.99
C THR A 343 17.14 -10.14 38.33
N ASP A 344 17.06 -9.10 37.53
CA ASP A 344 15.81 -8.74 36.84
C ASP A 344 15.46 -9.83 35.83
N LEU A 345 16.43 -10.30 35.08
CA LEU A 345 16.21 -11.38 34.10
C LEU A 345 15.77 -12.67 34.79
N THR A 346 16.41 -13.07 35.90
CA THR A 346 16.03 -14.27 36.66
C THR A 346 14.58 -14.17 37.16
N ARG A 347 14.21 -13.02 37.71
CA ARG A 347 12.83 -12.77 38.14
C ARG A 347 11.81 -12.89 37.02
N TRP A 348 12.14 -12.39 35.83
CA TRP A 348 11.27 -12.51 34.64
C TRP A 348 11.24 -13.93 34.09
N ILE A 349 12.33 -14.67 34.14
CA ILE A 349 12.38 -16.11 33.81
C ILE A 349 11.41 -16.90 34.67
N ASP A 350 11.38 -16.62 35.97
CA ASP A 350 10.43 -17.27 36.89
C ASP A 350 8.98 -16.93 36.54
N LYS A 351 8.69 -15.66 36.21
CA LYS A 351 7.35 -15.25 35.74
C LYS A 351 6.95 -15.96 34.43
N LEU A 352 7.83 -15.96 33.43
CA LEU A 352 7.57 -16.58 32.11
C LEU A 352 7.41 -18.10 32.22
N SER A 353 8.20 -18.74 33.11
CA SER A 353 8.12 -20.21 33.33
C SER A 353 6.81 -20.65 33.97
N ASN A 354 6.17 -19.77 34.73
CA ASN A 354 4.88 -20.02 35.39
C ASN A 354 3.68 -19.48 34.57
N ALA A 355 3.91 -18.81 33.45
CA ALA A 355 2.84 -18.30 32.63
C ALA A 355 2.22 -19.39 31.74
N ASN A 356 0.90 -19.38 31.60
CA ASN A 356 0.23 -20.23 30.61
C ASN A 356 0.46 -19.72 29.18
N LEU A 357 0.53 -18.40 29.05
CA LEU A 357 0.74 -17.69 27.79
C LEU A 357 1.55 -16.42 28.06
N PHE A 358 2.52 -16.14 27.22
CA PHE A 358 3.19 -14.82 27.20
C PHE A 358 3.38 -14.32 25.77
N ALA A 359 3.40 -12.98 25.61
CA ALA A 359 3.76 -12.35 24.36
C ALA A 359 5.28 -12.29 24.23
N LEU A 360 5.77 -12.50 23.01
CA LEU A 360 7.17 -12.46 22.61
C LEU A 360 7.31 -11.58 21.38
N ASP A 361 8.25 -10.65 21.42
CA ASP A 361 8.63 -9.84 20.29
C ASP A 361 10.15 -9.61 20.29
N THR A 362 10.74 -9.36 19.11
CA THR A 362 12.18 -9.13 18.93
C THR A 362 12.45 -7.80 18.28
N GLU A 363 13.35 -7.04 18.86
CA GLU A 363 13.85 -5.80 18.30
C GLU A 363 15.17 -6.02 17.56
N THR A 364 15.28 -5.44 16.38
CA THR A 364 16.42 -5.63 15.48
C THR A 364 16.90 -4.34 14.86
N ASP A 365 18.12 -4.34 14.33
CA ASP A 365 18.73 -3.18 13.65
C ASP A 365 18.38 -3.10 12.15
N SER A 366 17.68 -4.10 11.61
CA SER A 366 17.32 -4.19 10.19
C SER A 366 16.06 -4.99 9.97
N LEU A 367 15.30 -4.67 8.91
CA LEU A 367 14.17 -5.48 8.46
C LEU A 367 14.58 -6.73 7.66
N ASN A 368 15.83 -6.81 7.22
CA ASN A 368 16.34 -8.01 6.53
C ASN A 368 16.66 -9.10 7.53
N TYR A 369 15.73 -10.03 7.70
CA TYR A 369 15.81 -11.11 8.69
C TYR A 369 17.05 -12.01 8.57
N MET A 370 17.72 -12.06 7.39
CA MET A 370 18.97 -12.85 7.22
C MET A 370 20.22 -12.12 7.72
N SER A 371 20.22 -10.78 7.74
CA SER A 371 21.37 -9.98 8.18
C SER A 371 21.11 -9.20 9.47
N ALA A 372 19.86 -9.04 9.88
CA ALA A 372 19.49 -8.30 11.09
C ALA A 372 20.16 -8.86 12.35
N ASN A 373 20.68 -7.97 13.19
CA ASN A 373 21.17 -8.32 14.52
C ASN A 373 20.03 -8.20 15.53
N LEU A 374 19.97 -9.15 16.45
CA LEU A 374 19.04 -9.08 17.58
C LEU A 374 19.53 -8.02 18.55
N VAL A 375 18.75 -6.96 18.74
CA VAL A 375 19.02 -5.81 19.59
C VAL A 375 18.39 -5.98 20.97
N GLY A 376 17.22 -6.62 21.06
CA GLY A 376 16.55 -6.89 22.30
C GLY A 376 15.37 -7.82 22.16
N LEU A 377 14.75 -8.14 23.28
CA LEU A 377 13.55 -8.97 23.38
C LEU A 377 12.54 -8.28 24.28
N SER A 378 11.28 -8.33 23.92
CA SER A 378 10.21 -7.88 24.81
C SER A 378 9.24 -9.01 25.13
N PHE A 379 8.66 -8.94 26.32
CA PHE A 379 7.75 -9.92 26.87
C PHE A 379 6.55 -9.22 27.52
N ALA A 380 5.37 -9.84 27.43
CA ALA A 380 4.23 -9.39 28.21
C ALA A 380 3.42 -10.58 28.75
N LEU A 381 2.81 -10.37 29.90
CA LEU A 381 1.95 -11.33 30.59
C LEU A 381 0.48 -10.91 30.49
N GLU A 382 -0.43 -11.85 30.72
CA GLU A 382 -1.88 -11.62 30.66
C GLU A 382 -2.37 -10.55 31.65
N ASN A 383 -1.63 -10.30 32.73
CA ASN A 383 -1.95 -9.31 33.75
C ASN A 383 -1.55 -7.87 33.42
N GLY A 384 -0.92 -7.63 32.27
CA GLY A 384 -0.49 -6.32 31.79
C GLY A 384 0.94 -5.94 32.19
N GLU A 385 1.67 -6.80 32.90
CA GLU A 385 3.11 -6.62 33.10
C GLU A 385 3.85 -6.87 31.79
N ALA A 386 4.75 -5.96 31.42
CA ALA A 386 5.60 -6.11 30.25
C ALA A 386 7.06 -5.70 30.55
N ALA A 387 8.00 -6.25 29.81
CA ALA A 387 9.40 -5.95 29.95
C ALA A 387 10.16 -5.94 28.64
N TYR A 388 11.17 -5.10 28.58
CA TYR A 388 12.17 -5.08 27.52
C TYR A 388 13.53 -5.49 28.05
N LEU A 389 14.17 -6.44 27.39
CA LEU A 389 15.52 -6.91 27.63
C LEU A 389 16.44 -6.36 26.53
N PRO A 390 17.14 -5.25 26.72
CA PRO A 390 18.12 -4.75 25.76
C PRO A 390 19.37 -5.64 25.77
N LEU A 391 19.84 -6.02 24.57
CA LEU A 391 21.04 -6.85 24.38
C LEU A 391 22.17 -6.08 23.68
N GLN A 392 21.81 -5.09 22.87
CA GLN A 392 22.79 -4.31 22.11
C GLN A 392 22.32 -2.86 21.98
N LEU A 393 23.11 -1.92 22.48
CA LEU A 393 22.86 -0.48 22.35
C LEU A 393 24.09 0.16 21.70
N ASP A 394 23.86 1.09 20.75
CA ASP A 394 24.90 1.74 19.95
C ASP A 394 24.70 3.26 19.88
N TYR A 395 24.82 3.91 21.05
CA TYR A 395 24.81 5.37 21.17
C TYR A 395 25.67 5.85 22.33
N LEU A 396 26.09 7.12 22.27
CA LEU A 396 26.97 7.69 23.28
C LEU A 396 26.29 7.77 24.67
N GLY A 397 26.89 7.17 25.67
CA GLY A 397 26.35 7.13 27.03
C GLY A 397 25.36 5.99 27.30
N ALA A 398 25.22 5.05 26.36
CA ALA A 398 24.37 3.88 26.55
C ALA A 398 24.74 3.10 27.83
N PRO A 399 23.78 2.65 28.63
CA PRO A 399 24.05 1.80 29.78
C PRO A 399 24.59 0.44 29.34
N LYS A 400 25.27 -0.24 30.27
CA LYS A 400 25.75 -1.59 30.04
C LYS A 400 24.56 -2.55 30.04
N THR A 401 24.41 -3.34 28.97
CA THR A 401 23.45 -4.42 28.83
C THR A 401 23.99 -5.75 29.36
N LEU A 402 23.12 -6.72 29.55
CA LEU A 402 23.52 -8.10 29.75
C LEU A 402 24.26 -8.65 28.51
N GLU A 403 25.17 -9.57 28.74
CA GLU A 403 25.87 -10.24 27.65
C GLU A 403 24.89 -11.12 26.88
N LYS A 404 24.81 -10.93 25.57
CA LYS A 404 23.78 -11.53 24.69
C LYS A 404 23.76 -13.05 24.77
N THR A 405 24.92 -13.70 24.69
CA THR A 405 24.97 -15.18 24.72
C THR A 405 24.54 -15.73 26.07
N THR A 406 24.89 -15.05 27.18
CA THR A 406 24.43 -15.42 28.52
C THR A 406 22.92 -15.26 28.65
N ALA A 407 22.37 -14.11 28.27
CA ALA A 407 20.93 -13.86 28.35
C ALA A 407 20.12 -14.86 27.50
N LEU A 408 20.56 -15.14 26.27
CA LEU A 408 19.88 -16.10 25.41
C LEU A 408 20.00 -17.54 25.93
N SER A 409 21.12 -17.93 26.54
CA SER A 409 21.30 -19.28 27.09
C SER A 409 20.32 -19.60 28.21
N VAL A 410 19.97 -18.61 29.05
CA VAL A 410 19.02 -18.81 30.15
C VAL A 410 17.55 -18.69 29.69
N LEU A 411 17.29 -17.95 28.60
CA LEU A 411 15.95 -17.88 27.99
C LEU A 411 15.62 -19.09 27.13
N LYS A 412 16.63 -19.72 26.52
CA LYS A 412 16.44 -20.84 25.59
C LYS A 412 15.53 -21.95 26.12
N PRO A 413 15.68 -22.47 27.36
CA PRO A 413 14.81 -23.54 27.87
C PRO A 413 13.32 -23.16 27.90
N ILE A 414 12.99 -21.87 28.09
CA ILE A 414 11.61 -21.37 28.13
C ILE A 414 11.08 -21.18 26.72
N LEU A 415 11.89 -20.60 25.84
CA LEU A 415 11.49 -20.33 24.46
C LEU A 415 11.31 -21.61 23.65
N GLU A 416 12.09 -22.66 23.92
CA GLU A 416 11.99 -23.98 23.29
C GLU A 416 11.01 -24.94 24.00
N ASN A 417 10.36 -24.50 25.11
CA ASN A 417 9.38 -25.33 25.81
C ASN A 417 8.04 -25.32 25.07
N THR A 418 7.56 -26.50 24.68
CA THR A 418 6.27 -26.70 23.99
C THR A 418 5.06 -26.46 24.90
N ASP A 419 5.21 -26.66 26.21
CA ASP A 419 4.11 -26.57 27.18
C ASP A 419 3.75 -25.13 27.53
N ILE A 420 4.68 -24.20 27.37
CA ILE A 420 4.47 -22.76 27.58
C ILE A 420 4.06 -22.13 26.27
N LYS A 421 2.85 -21.59 26.21
CA LYS A 421 2.31 -20.97 25.00
C LYS A 421 2.90 -19.58 24.76
N LYS A 422 3.15 -19.25 23.51
CA LYS A 422 3.63 -17.95 23.05
C LYS A 422 2.67 -17.31 22.06
N VAL A 423 2.58 -16.00 22.08
CA VAL A 423 1.92 -15.17 21.06
C VAL A 423 2.86 -14.09 20.56
N GLY A 424 2.77 -13.76 19.29
CA GLY A 424 3.46 -12.61 18.70
C GLY A 424 2.58 -11.89 17.67
N GLN A 425 3.09 -10.80 17.13
CA GLN A 425 2.51 -10.08 16.01
C GLN A 425 3.41 -10.27 14.79
N ASN A 426 2.99 -11.06 13.79
CA ASN A 426 3.87 -11.49 12.68
C ASN A 426 5.12 -12.23 13.20
N ILE A 427 4.89 -13.12 14.14
CA ILE A 427 5.91 -13.85 14.92
C ILE A 427 6.89 -14.65 14.03
N LYS A 428 6.56 -14.91 12.77
CA LYS A 428 7.45 -15.57 11.83
C LYS A 428 8.82 -14.88 11.72
N TYR A 429 8.83 -13.55 11.76
CA TYR A 429 10.07 -12.76 11.79
C TYR A 429 10.89 -13.09 13.03
N ASP A 430 10.28 -13.08 14.21
CA ASP A 430 10.91 -13.35 15.49
C ASP A 430 11.47 -14.78 15.57
N LEU A 431 10.69 -15.76 15.06
CA LEU A 431 11.13 -17.14 14.94
C LEU A 431 12.42 -17.26 14.12
N THR A 432 12.48 -16.51 13.02
CA THR A 432 13.65 -16.51 12.13
C THR A 432 14.87 -15.86 12.79
N ILE A 433 14.69 -14.71 13.46
CA ILE A 433 15.75 -14.02 14.20
C ILE A 433 16.30 -14.92 15.33
N LEU A 434 15.42 -15.54 16.12
CA LEU A 434 15.81 -16.41 17.23
C LEU A 434 16.49 -17.69 16.75
N ALA A 435 16.00 -18.31 15.69
CA ALA A 435 16.63 -19.48 15.09
C ALA A 435 18.07 -19.19 14.62
N ARG A 436 18.32 -18.02 14.00
CA ARG A 436 19.67 -17.56 13.65
C ARG A 436 20.57 -17.34 14.88
N ASN A 437 20.00 -17.11 16.05
CA ASN A 437 20.68 -16.99 17.33
C ASN A 437 20.72 -18.32 18.12
N GLY A 438 20.36 -19.45 17.49
CA GLY A 438 20.46 -20.80 18.08
C GLY A 438 19.28 -21.19 18.98
N ILE A 439 18.12 -20.53 18.84
CA ILE A 439 16.89 -20.81 19.61
C ILE A 439 15.77 -21.16 18.62
N GLU A 440 15.35 -22.42 18.60
CA GLU A 440 14.19 -22.88 17.84
C GLU A 440 12.94 -22.80 18.72
N VAL A 441 12.25 -21.65 18.65
CA VAL A 441 11.08 -21.38 19.49
C VAL A 441 9.99 -22.43 19.25
N GLN A 442 9.48 -22.96 20.34
CA GLN A 442 8.38 -23.93 20.37
C GLN A 442 7.18 -23.38 21.14
N GLY A 443 6.03 -24.04 21.02
CA GLY A 443 4.84 -23.65 21.76
C GLY A 443 4.20 -22.33 21.27
N VAL A 444 4.49 -21.88 20.02
CA VAL A 444 3.76 -20.77 19.40
C VAL A 444 2.30 -21.20 19.22
N ALA A 445 1.40 -20.55 19.93
CA ALA A 445 -0.02 -20.86 19.95
C ALA A 445 -0.89 -19.81 19.23
N PHE A 446 -0.38 -18.56 19.09
CA PHE A 446 -1.12 -17.47 18.49
C PHE A 446 -0.21 -16.52 17.73
N ASP A 447 -0.77 -15.88 16.71
CA ASP A 447 -0.21 -14.75 15.98
C ASP A 447 -1.34 -13.77 15.68
N THR A 448 -1.26 -12.57 16.25
CA THR A 448 -2.36 -11.58 16.19
C THR A 448 -2.60 -11.03 14.79
N MET A 449 -1.57 -10.97 13.94
CA MET A 449 -1.72 -10.67 12.51
C MET A 449 -2.56 -11.73 11.81
N LEU A 450 -2.28 -13.03 12.04
CA LEU A 450 -3.01 -14.13 11.44
C LEU A 450 -4.41 -14.31 12.02
N GLU A 451 -4.60 -14.10 13.34
CA GLU A 451 -5.94 -14.07 13.95
C GLU A 451 -6.83 -13.03 13.26
N SER A 452 -6.31 -11.81 13.10
CA SER A 452 -7.01 -10.74 12.39
C SER A 452 -7.26 -11.07 10.92
N TYR A 453 -6.29 -11.66 10.23
CA TYR A 453 -6.40 -12.04 8.84
C TYR A 453 -7.46 -13.13 8.61
N VAL A 454 -7.54 -14.12 9.48
CA VAL A 454 -8.56 -15.17 9.42
C VAL A 454 -9.95 -14.62 9.69
N LEU A 455 -10.07 -13.62 10.60
CA LEU A 455 -11.34 -12.95 10.86
C LEU A 455 -11.82 -12.11 9.67
N ASP A 456 -10.93 -11.39 9.00
CA ASP A 456 -11.27 -10.53 7.86
C ASP A 456 -10.03 -10.30 6.99
N SER A 457 -9.87 -11.09 5.93
CA SER A 457 -8.72 -11.02 5.00
C SER A 457 -8.63 -9.73 4.19
N THR A 458 -9.63 -8.86 4.26
CA THR A 458 -9.69 -7.59 3.49
C THR A 458 -9.17 -6.38 4.27
N GLY A 459 -8.91 -6.56 5.57
CA GLY A 459 -8.44 -5.51 6.47
C GLY A 459 -6.94 -5.23 6.39
N ARG A 460 -6.50 -4.30 7.23
CA ARG A 460 -5.08 -4.13 7.55
C ARG A 460 -4.79 -4.90 8.85
N HIS A 461 -3.63 -5.54 8.89
CA HIS A 461 -3.26 -6.46 9.96
C HIS A 461 -1.99 -6.05 10.70
N ASN A 462 -1.50 -4.80 10.51
CA ASN A 462 -0.41 -4.28 11.32
C ASN A 462 -0.92 -3.89 12.71
N MET A 463 -0.03 -3.90 13.70
CA MET A 463 -0.36 -3.69 15.11
C MET A 463 -1.07 -2.36 15.38
N ASP A 464 -0.61 -1.25 14.78
CA ASP A 464 -1.20 0.08 14.98
C ASP A 464 -2.68 0.13 14.57
N ASP A 465 -3.00 -0.42 13.38
CA ASP A 465 -4.37 -0.47 12.88
C ASP A 465 -5.23 -1.42 13.73
N LEU A 466 -4.66 -2.55 14.20
CA LEU A 466 -5.35 -3.49 15.08
C LEU A 466 -5.62 -2.92 16.47
N ALA A 467 -4.61 -2.29 17.10
CA ALA A 467 -4.75 -1.64 18.41
C ALA A 467 -5.82 -0.55 18.37
N LYS A 468 -5.78 0.28 17.34
CA LYS A 468 -6.79 1.32 17.12
C LYS A 468 -8.20 0.72 16.93
N ARG A 469 -8.32 -0.35 16.13
CA ARG A 469 -9.60 -0.97 15.75
C ARG A 469 -10.23 -1.76 16.90
N TYR A 470 -9.42 -2.52 17.64
CA TYR A 470 -9.94 -3.47 18.64
C TYR A 470 -9.76 -3.03 20.09
N LEU A 471 -8.76 -2.21 20.39
CA LEU A 471 -8.47 -1.72 21.74
C LEU A 471 -8.82 -0.22 21.90
N GLY A 472 -9.04 0.51 20.79
CA GLY A 472 -9.22 1.97 20.84
C GLY A 472 -7.95 2.73 21.27
N HIS A 473 -6.78 2.07 21.19
CA HIS A 473 -5.48 2.60 21.63
C HIS A 473 -4.64 3.03 20.41
N GLN A 474 -3.91 4.13 20.57
CA GLN A 474 -2.91 4.58 19.63
C GLN A 474 -1.53 4.22 20.17
N THR A 475 -0.85 3.31 19.51
CA THR A 475 0.50 2.84 19.84
C THR A 475 1.56 3.91 19.62
N ILE A 476 2.71 3.74 20.26
CA ILE A 476 3.91 4.51 19.94
C ILE A 476 4.38 4.05 18.56
N SER A 477 4.44 4.96 17.58
CA SER A 477 4.93 4.58 16.25
C SER A 477 6.46 4.55 16.20
N PHE A 478 7.04 3.62 15.45
CA PHE A 478 8.48 3.54 15.25
C PHE A 478 9.06 4.86 14.70
N GLU A 479 8.34 5.52 13.79
CA GLU A 479 8.76 6.83 13.25
C GLU A 479 8.83 7.92 14.32
N TYR A 480 8.08 7.81 15.40
CA TYR A 480 8.12 8.77 16.52
C TYR A 480 9.44 8.66 17.31
N ILE A 481 9.95 7.45 17.55
CA ILE A 481 11.16 7.24 18.33
C ILE A 481 12.44 7.21 17.47
N ALA A 482 12.36 6.80 16.22
CA ALA A 482 13.50 6.62 15.31
C ALA A 482 13.67 7.74 14.28
N GLY A 483 12.65 8.62 14.09
CA GLY A 483 12.65 9.61 13.02
C GLY A 483 12.29 9.01 11.65
N LYS A 484 12.44 9.80 10.58
CA LYS A 484 12.04 9.46 9.21
C LYS A 484 13.14 9.66 8.18
N GLY A 485 13.05 8.89 7.09
CA GLY A 485 13.87 9.09 5.89
C GLY A 485 15.33 8.68 6.06
N LYS A 486 16.25 9.40 5.43
CA LYS A 486 17.67 9.01 5.39
C LYS A 486 18.40 9.09 6.74
N ASN A 487 17.86 9.82 7.69
CA ASN A 487 18.43 9.99 9.02
C ASN A 487 17.67 9.18 10.07
N GLN A 488 16.80 8.26 9.66
CA GLN A 488 16.10 7.38 10.58
C GLN A 488 17.11 6.50 11.32
N LEU A 489 16.99 6.48 12.65
CA LEU A 489 17.83 5.65 13.51
C LEU A 489 17.45 4.18 13.39
N THR A 490 18.44 3.32 13.54
CA THR A 490 18.22 1.89 13.80
C THR A 490 17.83 1.70 15.27
N PHE A 491 17.15 0.61 15.62
CA PHE A 491 16.61 0.42 16.96
C PHE A 491 17.67 0.50 18.08
N ASN A 492 18.87 -0.03 17.84
CA ASN A 492 20.00 0.02 18.77
C ASN A 492 20.57 1.44 19.00
N GLN A 493 20.19 2.41 18.16
CA GLN A 493 20.60 3.81 18.30
C GLN A 493 19.57 4.67 19.04
N ILE A 494 18.40 4.12 19.35
CA ILE A 494 17.32 4.82 20.08
C ILE A 494 17.67 4.84 21.58
N PRO A 495 17.51 6.00 22.27
CA PRO A 495 17.70 6.07 23.73
C PRO A 495 16.87 5.02 24.47
N LEU A 496 17.50 4.34 25.43
CA LEU A 496 16.92 3.17 26.11
C LEU A 496 15.53 3.43 26.71
N GLU A 497 15.28 4.61 27.28
CA GLU A 497 13.98 4.94 27.86
C GLU A 497 12.85 4.87 26.81
N GLN A 498 13.11 5.43 25.62
CA GLN A 498 12.14 5.40 24.52
C GLN A 498 12.03 4.01 23.90
N ALA A 499 13.16 3.32 23.71
CA ALA A 499 13.19 1.98 23.17
C ALA A 499 12.47 0.99 24.10
N SER A 500 12.67 1.12 25.41
CA SER A 500 12.04 0.25 26.40
C SER A 500 10.52 0.44 26.48
N GLU A 501 10.06 1.68 26.46
CA GLU A 501 8.62 1.98 26.48
C GLU A 501 7.94 1.45 25.21
N TYR A 502 8.57 1.65 24.03
CA TYR A 502 8.08 1.16 22.75
C TYR A 502 8.00 -0.37 22.73
N ALA A 503 9.11 -1.06 23.00
CA ALA A 503 9.18 -2.53 22.90
C ALA A 503 8.26 -3.24 23.92
N ALA A 504 8.17 -2.71 25.15
CA ALA A 504 7.27 -3.25 26.16
C ALA A 504 5.79 -3.02 25.79
N GLU A 505 5.47 -1.85 25.19
CA GLU A 505 4.12 -1.59 24.68
C GLU A 505 3.75 -2.56 23.57
N ASP A 506 4.64 -2.83 22.60
CA ASP A 506 4.38 -3.75 21.49
C ASP A 506 4.03 -5.16 21.99
N ALA A 507 4.77 -5.67 23.00
CA ALA A 507 4.45 -6.95 23.61
C ALA A 507 3.11 -6.93 24.37
N ASP A 508 2.82 -5.87 25.16
CA ASP A 508 1.57 -5.73 25.91
C ASP A 508 0.35 -5.59 24.98
N ILE A 509 0.47 -4.78 23.91
CA ILE A 509 -0.57 -4.64 22.89
C ILE A 509 -0.81 -5.98 22.19
N THR A 510 0.23 -6.73 21.84
CA THR A 510 0.11 -8.06 21.25
C THR A 510 -0.67 -9.01 22.15
N MET A 511 -0.39 -9.04 23.46
CA MET A 511 -1.14 -9.84 24.43
C MET A 511 -2.62 -9.44 24.47
N LYS A 512 -2.91 -8.14 24.55
CA LYS A 512 -4.30 -7.64 24.58
C LYS A 512 -5.06 -7.87 23.30
N LEU A 513 -4.39 -7.74 22.15
CA LEU A 513 -4.98 -8.06 20.86
C LEU A 513 -5.35 -9.54 20.77
N GLN A 514 -4.48 -10.43 21.20
CA GLN A 514 -4.74 -11.86 21.22
C GLN A 514 -6.02 -12.18 22.02
N GLN A 515 -6.20 -11.62 23.21
CA GLN A 515 -7.38 -11.84 24.05
C GLN A 515 -8.69 -11.46 23.32
N VAL A 516 -8.69 -10.33 22.62
CA VAL A 516 -9.86 -9.84 21.88
C VAL A 516 -10.10 -10.62 20.59
N LEU A 517 -9.05 -10.85 19.81
CA LEU A 517 -9.16 -11.49 18.51
C LEU A 517 -9.54 -12.97 18.65
N TRP A 518 -8.93 -13.68 19.62
CA TRP A 518 -9.25 -15.06 19.89
C TRP A 518 -10.69 -15.25 20.34
N GLN A 519 -11.18 -14.40 21.24
CA GLN A 519 -12.58 -14.42 21.66
C GLN A 519 -13.55 -14.27 20.47
N LYS A 520 -13.18 -13.44 19.48
CA LYS A 520 -13.98 -13.29 18.23
C LYS A 520 -13.87 -14.51 17.33
N LEU A 521 -12.70 -15.09 17.18
CA LEU A 521 -12.48 -16.31 16.37
C LEU A 521 -13.28 -17.47 16.93
N GLN A 522 -13.30 -17.65 18.24
CA GLN A 522 -14.06 -18.73 18.92
C GLN A 522 -15.56 -18.70 18.64
N GLN A 523 -16.13 -17.57 18.23
CA GLN A 523 -17.54 -17.49 17.79
C GLN A 523 -17.80 -18.22 16.47
N THR A 524 -16.74 -18.58 15.72
CA THR A 524 -16.84 -19.26 14.43
C THR A 524 -15.88 -20.46 14.39
N PRO A 525 -16.31 -21.66 14.77
CA PRO A 525 -15.44 -22.84 14.88
C PRO A 525 -14.63 -23.15 13.60
N SER A 526 -15.21 -22.92 12.42
CA SER A 526 -14.50 -23.16 11.14
C SER A 526 -13.27 -22.24 10.98
N LEU A 527 -13.33 -21.01 11.51
CA LEU A 527 -12.18 -20.08 11.49
C LEU A 527 -11.11 -20.49 12.51
N VAL A 528 -11.51 -21.04 13.66
CA VAL A 528 -10.57 -21.60 14.63
C VAL A 528 -9.81 -22.77 14.01
N THR A 529 -10.52 -23.72 13.37
CA THR A 529 -9.90 -24.84 12.67
C THR A 529 -8.95 -24.37 11.57
N LEU A 530 -9.37 -23.39 10.78
CA LEU A 530 -8.51 -22.79 9.74
C LEU A 530 -7.22 -22.19 10.32
N PHE A 531 -7.34 -21.45 11.42
CA PHE A 531 -6.21 -20.85 12.10
C PHE A 531 -5.26 -21.93 12.66
N GLU A 532 -5.79 -22.89 13.43
CA GLU A 532 -4.98 -23.90 14.15
C GLU A 532 -4.38 -24.96 13.23
N GLU A 533 -5.08 -25.35 12.14
CA GLU A 533 -4.63 -26.43 11.27
C GLU A 533 -3.86 -25.95 10.03
N ILE A 534 -4.06 -24.70 9.61
CA ILE A 534 -3.46 -24.19 8.36
C ILE A 534 -2.56 -22.97 8.62
N GLU A 535 -3.10 -21.86 9.13
CA GLU A 535 -2.32 -20.62 9.16
C GLU A 535 -1.19 -20.64 10.19
N LEU A 536 -1.48 -21.08 11.40
CA LEU A 536 -0.48 -21.10 12.48
C LEU A 536 0.64 -22.12 12.21
N PRO A 537 0.39 -23.39 11.84
CA PRO A 537 1.46 -24.35 11.56
C PRO A 537 2.34 -23.95 10.38
N LEU A 538 1.78 -23.20 9.41
CA LEU A 538 2.52 -22.74 8.24
C LEU A 538 3.63 -21.75 8.59
N LEU A 539 3.54 -21.01 9.69
CA LEU A 539 4.59 -20.06 10.14
C LEU A 539 5.96 -20.72 10.19
N SER A 540 6.07 -21.86 10.84
CA SER A 540 7.36 -22.56 10.99
C SER A 540 7.85 -23.14 9.68
N VAL A 541 6.95 -23.55 8.79
CA VAL A 541 7.29 -24.04 7.44
C VAL A 541 7.91 -22.90 6.62
N LEU A 542 7.24 -21.75 6.61
CA LEU A 542 7.72 -20.57 5.86
C LEU A 542 9.03 -20.03 6.43
N SER A 543 9.17 -19.94 7.76
CA SER A 543 10.43 -19.53 8.38
C SER A 543 11.59 -20.47 7.99
N HIS A 544 11.34 -21.77 7.93
CA HIS A 544 12.34 -22.75 7.49
C HIS A 544 12.71 -22.58 6.01
N MET A 545 11.70 -22.49 5.12
CA MET A 545 11.92 -22.24 3.69
C MET A 545 12.67 -20.94 3.42
N GLU A 546 12.29 -19.87 4.09
CA GLU A 546 12.95 -18.56 3.97
C GLU A 546 14.42 -18.63 4.40
N ARG A 547 14.74 -19.30 5.51
CA ARG A 547 16.13 -19.51 5.97
C ARG A 547 16.93 -20.42 5.05
N THR A 548 16.29 -21.45 4.47
CA THR A 548 16.92 -22.33 3.48
C THR A 548 17.31 -21.55 2.23
N GLY A 549 16.38 -20.74 1.69
CA GLY A 549 16.61 -19.94 0.49
C GLY A 549 16.82 -20.78 -0.78
N VAL A 550 17.08 -20.10 -1.89
CA VAL A 550 17.28 -20.72 -3.21
C VAL A 550 18.66 -20.40 -3.77
N LEU A 551 19.27 -21.37 -4.39
CA LEU A 551 20.56 -21.22 -5.05
C LEU A 551 20.35 -20.71 -6.47
N ILE A 552 21.12 -19.68 -6.87
CA ILE A 552 21.07 -19.13 -8.23
C ILE A 552 22.44 -19.11 -8.89
N ASP A 553 22.46 -19.31 -10.20
CA ASP A 553 23.62 -19.09 -11.06
C ASP A 553 23.70 -17.60 -11.43
N SER A 554 24.41 -16.83 -10.60
CA SER A 554 24.64 -15.41 -10.82
C SER A 554 25.42 -15.11 -12.11
N ALA A 555 26.29 -16.02 -12.56
CA ALA A 555 27.06 -15.84 -13.81
C ALA A 555 26.14 -15.95 -15.04
N ALA A 556 25.23 -16.92 -15.04
CA ALA A 556 24.21 -17.06 -16.08
C ALA A 556 23.30 -15.83 -16.17
N LEU A 557 22.84 -15.30 -15.04
CA LEU A 557 22.03 -14.08 -14.98
C LEU A 557 22.80 -12.85 -15.47
N PHE A 558 24.08 -12.74 -15.13
CA PHE A 558 24.94 -11.64 -15.61
C PHE A 558 25.13 -11.69 -17.12
N MET A 559 25.36 -12.88 -17.71
CA MET A 559 25.46 -13.04 -19.15
C MET A 559 24.15 -12.64 -19.85
N GLN A 560 23.00 -13.12 -19.35
CA GLN A 560 21.71 -12.76 -19.88
C GLN A 560 21.44 -11.25 -19.76
N SER A 561 21.84 -10.61 -18.64
CA SER A 561 21.71 -9.16 -18.48
C SER A 561 22.47 -8.37 -19.53
N ASN A 562 23.69 -8.82 -19.90
CA ASN A 562 24.47 -8.17 -20.95
C ASN A 562 23.83 -8.32 -22.34
N GLU A 563 23.31 -9.51 -22.65
CA GLU A 563 22.56 -9.75 -23.90
C GLU A 563 21.30 -8.89 -23.99
N ILE A 564 20.53 -8.82 -22.90
CA ILE A 564 19.34 -7.95 -22.81
C ILE A 564 19.74 -6.47 -22.99
N THR A 565 20.86 -6.03 -22.44
CA THR A 565 21.35 -4.66 -22.60
C THR A 565 21.66 -4.34 -24.07
N ALA A 566 22.32 -5.23 -24.77
CA ALA A 566 22.60 -5.06 -26.20
C ALA A 566 21.30 -4.99 -27.01
N ARG A 567 20.33 -5.82 -26.69
CA ARG A 567 19.00 -5.83 -27.36
C ARG A 567 18.20 -4.57 -27.05
N LEU A 568 18.20 -4.09 -25.80
CA LEU A 568 17.57 -2.82 -25.43
C LEU A 568 18.14 -1.64 -26.22
N THR A 569 19.46 -1.58 -26.37
CA THR A 569 20.14 -0.53 -27.16
C THR A 569 19.70 -0.58 -28.63
N ALA A 570 19.59 -1.78 -29.21
CA ALA A 570 19.10 -1.94 -30.58
C ALA A 570 17.63 -1.51 -30.73
N LEU A 571 16.77 -1.88 -29.77
CA LEU A 571 15.36 -1.47 -29.76
C LEU A 571 15.18 0.04 -29.55
N GLU A 572 16.02 0.68 -28.73
CA GLU A 572 16.03 2.14 -28.61
C GLU A 572 16.37 2.82 -29.93
N ALA A 573 17.41 2.37 -30.61
CA ALA A 573 17.78 2.89 -31.92
C ALA A 573 16.65 2.73 -32.94
N GLN A 574 16.00 1.55 -32.99
CA GLN A 574 14.86 1.28 -33.83
C GLN A 574 13.65 2.17 -33.50
N ALA A 575 13.38 2.36 -32.19
CA ALA A 575 12.32 3.24 -31.73
C ALA A 575 12.55 4.70 -32.16
N TYR A 576 13.79 5.19 -32.10
CA TYR A 576 14.15 6.53 -32.55
C TYR A 576 14.00 6.69 -34.09
N GLU A 577 14.38 5.68 -34.85
CA GLU A 577 14.19 5.67 -36.29
C GLU A 577 12.70 5.73 -36.67
N LEU A 578 11.86 4.86 -36.06
CA LEU A 578 10.42 4.83 -36.28
C LEU A 578 9.71 6.11 -35.83
N ALA A 579 10.17 6.73 -34.78
CA ALA A 579 9.64 8.00 -34.26
C ALA A 579 10.18 9.21 -35.03
N GLY A 580 11.30 9.08 -35.78
CA GLY A 580 12.00 10.16 -36.47
C GLY A 580 12.64 11.17 -35.53
N GLN A 581 12.87 10.81 -34.27
CA GLN A 581 13.55 11.62 -33.25
C GLN A 581 13.94 10.79 -32.02
N THR A 582 14.93 11.27 -31.28
CA THR A 582 15.28 10.68 -29.97
C THR A 582 14.29 11.10 -28.89
N PHE A 583 13.98 10.21 -27.96
CA PHE A 583 13.08 10.47 -26.84
C PHE A 583 13.32 9.46 -25.72
N ASN A 584 12.81 9.74 -24.52
CA ASN A 584 12.89 8.81 -23.41
C ASN A 584 11.73 7.79 -23.48
N LEU A 585 12.05 6.51 -23.77
CA LEU A 585 11.07 5.42 -23.88
C LEU A 585 10.32 5.13 -22.59
N ALA A 586 10.87 5.55 -21.43
CA ALA A 586 10.21 5.44 -20.15
C ALA A 586 9.26 6.63 -19.84
N SER A 587 9.34 7.73 -20.60
CA SER A 587 8.52 8.91 -20.39
C SER A 587 7.13 8.76 -21.02
N THR A 588 6.11 8.55 -20.19
CA THR A 588 4.72 8.45 -20.66
C THR A 588 4.27 9.69 -21.43
N LYS A 589 4.73 10.89 -21.05
CA LYS A 589 4.40 12.14 -21.74
C LYS A 589 4.97 12.19 -23.15
N GLN A 590 6.27 11.86 -23.32
CA GLN A 590 6.90 11.85 -24.63
C GLN A 590 6.32 10.75 -25.53
N LEU A 591 5.98 9.60 -24.96
CA LEU A 591 5.30 8.54 -25.69
C LEU A 591 3.91 8.97 -26.18
N GLN A 592 3.13 9.67 -25.38
CA GLN A 592 1.83 10.22 -25.77
C GLN A 592 1.98 11.17 -26.98
N GLU A 593 2.89 12.12 -26.88
CA GLU A 593 3.19 13.08 -27.94
C GLU A 593 3.62 12.38 -29.26
N ILE A 594 4.49 11.37 -29.17
CA ILE A 594 4.96 10.65 -30.34
C ILE A 594 3.87 9.77 -30.94
N LEU A 595 3.23 8.93 -30.14
CA LEU A 595 2.27 7.96 -30.64
C LEU A 595 0.98 8.61 -31.14
N PHE A 596 0.43 9.57 -30.41
CA PHE A 596 -0.90 10.09 -30.69
C PHE A 596 -0.87 11.44 -31.43
N ASP A 597 0.06 12.35 -31.10
CA ASP A 597 0.10 13.66 -31.74
C ASP A 597 0.95 13.64 -33.02
N LYS A 598 2.13 12.99 -33.01
CA LYS A 598 3.02 12.96 -34.17
C LYS A 598 2.67 11.88 -35.16
N LEU A 599 2.49 10.63 -34.70
CA LEU A 599 2.19 9.49 -35.57
C LEU A 599 0.68 9.30 -35.81
N GLY A 600 -0.18 10.03 -35.10
CA GLY A 600 -1.63 10.00 -35.26
C GLY A 600 -2.30 8.65 -35.00
N LEU A 601 -1.72 7.82 -34.10
CA LEU A 601 -2.29 6.52 -33.78
C LEU A 601 -3.63 6.68 -33.03
N PRO A 602 -4.55 5.70 -33.18
CA PRO A 602 -5.84 5.79 -32.49
C PRO A 602 -5.70 5.76 -30.96
N VAL A 603 -6.42 6.64 -30.28
CA VAL A 603 -6.50 6.65 -28.81
C VAL A 603 -7.50 5.60 -28.36
N LEU A 604 -7.03 4.42 -27.97
CA LEU A 604 -7.87 3.29 -27.57
C LEU A 604 -8.42 3.46 -26.15
N GLN A 605 -7.62 4.03 -25.23
CA GLN A 605 -8.00 4.28 -23.84
C GLN A 605 -7.47 5.64 -23.39
N LYS A 606 -8.13 6.24 -22.41
CA LYS A 606 -7.66 7.45 -21.73
C LYS A 606 -7.35 7.15 -20.27
N THR A 607 -6.36 7.84 -19.74
CA THR A 607 -6.06 7.84 -18.30
C THR A 607 -7.19 8.51 -17.52
N PRO A 608 -7.31 8.31 -16.21
CA PRO A 608 -8.28 9.01 -15.37
C PRO A 608 -8.20 10.55 -15.48
N LYS A 609 -7.05 11.08 -15.90
CA LYS A 609 -6.83 12.52 -16.16
C LYS A 609 -7.19 12.96 -17.58
N GLY A 610 -7.74 12.08 -18.40
CA GLY A 610 -8.19 12.36 -19.76
C GLY A 610 -7.10 12.29 -20.83
N ALA A 611 -5.83 12.11 -20.49
CA ALA A 611 -4.74 11.96 -21.46
C ALA A 611 -4.80 10.57 -22.13
N PRO A 612 -4.32 10.41 -23.38
CA PRO A 612 -4.19 9.10 -24.01
C PRO A 612 -3.38 8.12 -23.14
N SER A 613 -3.87 6.91 -22.97
CA SER A 613 -3.15 5.88 -22.21
C SER A 613 -2.03 5.25 -23.06
N THR A 614 -0.88 5.02 -22.45
CA THR A 614 0.23 4.25 -23.01
C THR A 614 0.54 3.03 -22.15
N ASN A 615 -0.47 2.49 -21.44
CA ASN A 615 -0.32 1.27 -20.68
C ASN A 615 -0.01 0.07 -21.58
N GLU A 616 0.37 -1.05 -20.99
CA GLU A 616 0.80 -2.24 -21.71
C GLU A 616 -0.32 -2.76 -22.63
N GLU A 617 -1.56 -2.84 -22.13
CA GLU A 617 -2.73 -3.29 -22.91
C GLU A 617 -2.96 -2.44 -24.19
N VAL A 618 -2.83 -1.12 -24.09
CA VAL A 618 -2.97 -0.21 -25.22
C VAL A 618 -1.83 -0.39 -26.22
N LEU A 619 -0.59 -0.53 -25.73
CA LEU A 619 0.55 -0.73 -26.63
C LEU A 619 0.51 -2.10 -27.31
N GLU A 620 0.11 -3.16 -26.63
CA GLU A 620 -0.09 -4.49 -27.21
C GLU A 620 -1.16 -4.45 -28.30
N GLU A 621 -2.28 -3.78 -28.08
CA GLU A 621 -3.33 -3.65 -29.08
C GLU A 621 -2.87 -2.84 -30.30
N LEU A 622 -2.13 -1.76 -30.09
CA LEU A 622 -1.54 -0.96 -31.18
C LEU A 622 -0.43 -1.72 -31.92
N ALA A 623 0.27 -2.63 -31.25
CA ALA A 623 1.36 -3.42 -31.84
C ALA A 623 0.90 -4.38 -32.94
N TYR A 624 -0.39 -4.75 -33.00
CA TYR A 624 -0.94 -5.56 -34.09
C TYR A 624 -0.87 -4.86 -35.47
N SER A 625 -0.89 -3.52 -35.46
CA SER A 625 -0.96 -2.74 -36.72
C SER A 625 0.15 -1.69 -36.86
N HIS A 626 0.97 -1.49 -35.82
CA HIS A 626 2.01 -0.47 -35.84
C HIS A 626 3.33 -0.98 -35.24
N GLU A 627 4.44 -0.70 -35.93
CA GLU A 627 5.77 -1.19 -35.55
C GLU A 627 6.33 -0.53 -34.27
N LEU A 628 6.15 0.80 -34.11
CA LEU A 628 6.68 1.46 -32.90
C LEU A 628 6.08 0.93 -31.57
N PRO A 629 4.76 0.76 -31.45
CA PRO A 629 4.20 0.09 -30.27
C PRO A 629 4.76 -1.31 -30.01
N LYS A 630 5.00 -2.10 -31.07
CA LYS A 630 5.60 -3.43 -30.93
C LYS A 630 7.01 -3.38 -30.35
N VAL A 631 7.85 -2.47 -30.85
CA VAL A 631 9.19 -2.22 -30.30
C VAL A 631 9.13 -1.75 -28.84
N LEU A 632 8.17 -0.89 -28.51
CA LEU A 632 7.98 -0.38 -27.13
C LEU A 632 7.54 -1.47 -26.15
N VAL A 633 6.65 -2.38 -26.57
CA VAL A 633 6.22 -3.52 -25.73
C VAL A 633 7.42 -4.43 -25.46
N GLU A 634 8.19 -4.78 -26.49
CA GLU A 634 9.39 -5.61 -26.34
C GLU A 634 10.44 -4.93 -25.43
N HIS A 635 10.73 -3.66 -25.67
CA HIS A 635 11.68 -2.88 -24.87
C HIS A 635 11.24 -2.83 -23.38
N ARG A 636 9.97 -2.55 -23.10
CA ARG A 636 9.44 -2.53 -21.74
C ARG A 636 9.55 -3.89 -21.06
N GLY A 637 9.18 -4.96 -21.76
CA GLY A 637 9.29 -6.33 -21.25
C GLY A 637 10.70 -6.68 -20.85
N LEU A 638 11.67 -6.46 -21.75
CA LEU A 638 13.10 -6.72 -21.49
C LEU A 638 13.67 -5.82 -20.39
N SER A 639 13.34 -4.53 -20.39
CA SER A 639 13.78 -3.59 -19.36
C SER A 639 13.28 -4.01 -17.97
N LYS A 640 12.03 -4.47 -17.86
CA LYS A 640 11.45 -4.99 -16.62
C LYS A 640 12.14 -6.28 -16.17
N LEU A 641 12.39 -7.23 -17.07
CA LEU A 641 13.11 -8.46 -16.75
C LEU A 641 14.52 -8.17 -16.25
N LYS A 642 15.22 -7.26 -16.92
CA LYS A 642 16.58 -6.86 -16.54
C LYS A 642 16.60 -6.24 -15.16
N SER A 643 15.84 -5.19 -14.95
CA SER A 643 15.85 -4.43 -13.68
C SER A 643 15.30 -5.21 -12.49
N THR A 644 14.36 -6.15 -12.73
CA THR A 644 13.71 -6.90 -11.65
C THR A 644 14.46 -8.19 -11.29
N TYR A 645 15.07 -8.86 -12.28
CA TYR A 645 15.63 -10.18 -12.08
C TYR A 645 17.12 -10.25 -12.41
N THR A 646 17.54 -10.02 -13.67
CA THR A 646 18.93 -10.34 -14.05
C THR A 646 19.97 -9.44 -13.39
N ASP A 647 19.64 -8.18 -13.10
CA ASP A 647 20.51 -7.27 -12.37
C ASP A 647 20.37 -7.40 -10.85
N LYS A 648 19.12 -7.60 -10.39
CA LYS A 648 18.80 -7.49 -8.96
C LYS A 648 19.04 -8.79 -8.19
N LEU A 649 18.68 -9.94 -8.75
CA LEU A 649 18.82 -11.24 -8.05
C LEU A 649 20.26 -11.54 -7.61
N PRO A 650 21.30 -11.33 -8.45
CA PRO A 650 22.69 -11.55 -8.01
C PRO A 650 23.13 -10.67 -6.85
N GLN A 651 22.56 -9.46 -6.71
CA GLN A 651 22.83 -8.52 -5.62
C GLN A 651 22.13 -8.92 -4.31
N MET A 652 21.13 -9.79 -4.38
CA MET A 652 20.36 -10.26 -3.23
C MET A 652 20.87 -11.59 -2.66
N VAL A 653 21.92 -12.15 -3.25
CA VAL A 653 22.56 -13.35 -2.70
C VAL A 653 23.19 -13.01 -1.35
N ASP A 654 22.74 -13.69 -0.30
CA ASP A 654 23.33 -13.53 1.03
C ASP A 654 24.76 -14.09 1.05
N PRO A 655 25.75 -13.28 1.50
CA PRO A 655 27.16 -13.69 1.45
C PRO A 655 27.51 -14.87 2.38
N ASN A 656 26.70 -15.13 3.40
CA ASN A 656 26.95 -16.21 4.37
C ASN A 656 26.39 -17.54 3.89
N THR A 657 25.24 -17.51 3.21
CA THR A 657 24.58 -18.74 2.72
C THR A 657 24.85 -19.03 1.26
N GLY A 658 25.24 -18.00 0.47
CA GLY A 658 25.36 -18.09 -0.98
C GLY A 658 24.01 -18.22 -1.70
N ARG A 659 22.89 -17.96 -1.02
CA ARG A 659 21.53 -18.16 -1.51
C ARG A 659 20.73 -16.88 -1.49
N VAL A 660 19.64 -16.85 -2.24
CA VAL A 660 18.63 -15.78 -2.22
C VAL A 660 17.52 -16.18 -1.26
N HIS A 661 17.16 -15.27 -0.38
CA HIS A 661 16.13 -15.47 0.65
C HIS A 661 14.98 -14.51 0.40
N THR A 662 13.82 -15.05 0.01
CA THR A 662 12.58 -14.29 -0.15
C THR A 662 11.81 -14.23 1.16
N SER A 663 10.87 -13.30 1.28
CA SER A 663 9.86 -13.28 2.36
C SER A 663 8.51 -13.71 1.81
N TYR A 664 7.88 -14.71 2.42
CA TYR A 664 6.50 -15.13 2.14
C TYR A 664 5.53 -14.47 3.10
N HIS A 665 4.45 -13.91 2.58
CA HIS A 665 3.43 -13.22 3.39
C HIS A 665 2.11 -13.97 3.33
N GLN A 666 1.58 -14.33 4.50
CA GLN A 666 0.29 -15.01 4.64
C GLN A 666 -0.89 -14.04 4.63
N ALA A 667 -0.73 -12.84 5.18
CA ALA A 667 -1.81 -11.90 5.48
C ALA A 667 -1.90 -10.72 4.48
N VAL A 668 -1.55 -10.93 3.20
CA VAL A 668 -1.56 -9.88 2.17
C VAL A 668 -2.66 -10.08 1.15
N THR A 669 -2.87 -11.32 0.68
CA THR A 669 -3.89 -11.58 -0.35
C THR A 669 -5.23 -11.87 0.30
N ALA A 670 -6.31 -11.33 -0.26
CA ALA A 670 -7.64 -11.57 0.26
C ALA A 670 -8.13 -13.03 0.09
N THR A 671 -7.52 -13.78 -0.85
CA THR A 671 -7.94 -15.15 -1.20
C THR A 671 -7.23 -16.24 -0.42
N GLY A 672 -6.27 -15.94 0.45
CA GLY A 672 -5.49 -16.96 1.16
C GLY A 672 -4.20 -17.38 0.47
N ARG A 673 -3.96 -16.96 -0.78
CA ARG A 673 -2.70 -17.23 -1.46
C ARG A 673 -1.54 -16.57 -0.74
N LEU A 674 -0.37 -17.19 -0.75
CA LEU A 674 0.87 -16.54 -0.32
C LEU A 674 1.27 -15.47 -1.34
N SER A 675 1.89 -14.41 -0.87
CA SER A 675 2.65 -13.50 -1.72
C SER A 675 4.13 -13.54 -1.32
N SER A 676 5.00 -13.15 -2.24
CA SER A 676 6.44 -13.15 -1.98
C SER A 676 7.03 -11.78 -2.30
N SER A 677 7.98 -11.34 -1.51
CA SER A 677 8.72 -10.09 -1.74
C SER A 677 10.20 -10.23 -1.39
N ASP A 678 10.98 -9.36 -1.93
CA ASP A 678 12.40 -9.18 -1.66
C ASP A 678 13.29 -10.43 -1.82
N PRO A 679 13.24 -11.12 -3.00
CA PRO A 679 12.53 -10.80 -4.25
C PRO A 679 11.17 -11.49 -4.39
N ASN A 680 10.29 -10.97 -5.25
CA ASN A 680 9.08 -11.69 -5.61
C ASN A 680 9.40 -12.82 -6.60
N LEU A 681 9.50 -14.06 -6.08
CA LEU A 681 9.80 -15.25 -6.87
C LEU A 681 8.58 -15.81 -7.62
N GLN A 682 7.35 -15.42 -7.22
CA GLN A 682 6.11 -15.93 -7.81
C GLN A 682 5.78 -15.28 -9.16
N ASN A 683 6.44 -14.18 -9.51
CA ASN A 683 6.19 -13.43 -10.74
C ASN A 683 7.23 -13.65 -11.84
N ILE A 684 8.12 -14.63 -11.71
CA ILE A 684 9.13 -14.96 -12.72
C ILE A 684 8.42 -15.57 -13.94
N PRO A 685 8.55 -14.95 -15.14
CA PRO A 685 7.81 -15.38 -16.32
C PRO A 685 8.20 -16.78 -16.80
N ILE A 686 7.25 -17.52 -17.35
CA ILE A 686 7.46 -18.85 -17.94
C ILE A 686 7.13 -18.88 -19.44
N ARG A 687 6.31 -17.93 -19.93
CA ARG A 687 5.76 -18.00 -21.29
C ARG A 687 6.73 -17.60 -22.40
N ASN A 688 7.70 -16.74 -22.08
CA ASN A 688 8.71 -16.26 -23.03
C ASN A 688 10.08 -16.90 -22.77
N GLU A 689 10.91 -16.91 -23.78
CA GLU A 689 12.26 -17.49 -23.72
C GLU A 689 13.12 -16.85 -22.64
N GLU A 690 13.10 -15.53 -22.54
CA GLU A 690 13.90 -14.79 -21.57
C GLU A 690 13.50 -15.11 -20.13
N GLY A 691 12.20 -15.28 -19.88
CA GLY A 691 11.70 -15.70 -18.56
C GLY A 691 12.14 -17.12 -18.19
N ARG A 692 12.09 -18.05 -19.17
CA ARG A 692 12.60 -19.42 -18.98
C ARG A 692 14.08 -19.43 -18.68
N ARG A 693 14.89 -18.62 -19.35
CA ARG A 693 16.31 -18.47 -19.06
C ARG A 693 16.57 -17.98 -17.62
N ILE A 694 15.72 -17.10 -17.08
CA ILE A 694 15.78 -16.71 -15.67
C ILE A 694 15.51 -17.92 -14.78
N ARG A 695 14.54 -18.77 -15.11
CA ARG A 695 14.24 -20.01 -14.35
C ARG A 695 15.39 -21.03 -14.42
N GLN A 696 16.12 -21.09 -15.53
CA GLN A 696 17.33 -21.92 -15.68
C GLN A 696 18.45 -21.51 -14.71
N ALA A 697 18.46 -20.27 -14.26
CA ALA A 697 19.42 -19.81 -13.28
C ALA A 697 19.10 -20.27 -11.83
N PHE A 698 17.91 -20.81 -11.56
CA PHE A 698 17.56 -21.40 -10.28
C PHE A 698 17.99 -22.86 -10.27
N ILE A 699 19.07 -23.16 -9.57
CA ILE A 699 19.80 -24.44 -9.63
C ILE A 699 19.82 -25.16 -8.27
N ALA A 700 20.13 -26.43 -8.26
CA ALA A 700 20.37 -27.19 -7.04
C ALA A 700 21.88 -27.14 -6.67
N ARG A 701 22.20 -27.37 -5.39
CA ARG A 701 23.57 -27.56 -4.92
C ARG A 701 24.18 -28.83 -5.54
N GLU A 702 25.50 -28.94 -5.51
CA GLU A 702 26.21 -30.08 -6.07
C GLU A 702 25.74 -31.43 -5.44
N GLY A 703 25.46 -32.43 -6.27
CA GLY A 703 24.95 -33.73 -5.84
C GLY A 703 23.43 -33.77 -5.62
N TYR A 704 22.74 -32.65 -5.90
CA TYR A 704 21.28 -32.54 -5.78
C TYR A 704 20.64 -32.19 -7.12
N SER A 705 19.33 -32.42 -7.20
CA SER A 705 18.49 -32.06 -8.34
C SER A 705 17.34 -31.16 -7.87
N VAL A 706 16.83 -30.31 -8.76
CA VAL A 706 15.60 -29.59 -8.54
C VAL A 706 14.44 -30.54 -8.86
N VAL A 707 13.48 -30.63 -7.94
CA VAL A 707 12.23 -31.37 -8.11
C VAL A 707 11.09 -30.37 -7.98
N ALA A 708 10.28 -30.24 -9.03
CA ALA A 708 9.11 -29.38 -9.05
C ALA A 708 7.85 -30.23 -9.06
N ALA A 709 6.90 -29.94 -8.20
CA ALA A 709 5.65 -30.66 -8.07
C ALA A 709 4.46 -29.69 -8.17
N ASP A 710 3.71 -29.77 -9.26
CA ASP A 710 2.60 -28.89 -9.59
C ASP A 710 1.26 -29.60 -9.58
N TYR A 711 0.23 -28.96 -9.04
CA TYR A 711 -1.13 -29.50 -9.07
C TYR A 711 -1.73 -29.37 -10.47
N SER A 712 -2.06 -30.51 -11.08
CA SER A 712 -2.68 -30.55 -12.40
C SER A 712 -4.14 -30.08 -12.35
N GLN A 713 -4.39 -28.90 -12.93
CA GLN A 713 -5.74 -28.33 -13.09
C GLN A 713 -6.54 -28.21 -11.78
N ILE A 714 -5.89 -27.81 -10.70
CA ILE A 714 -6.48 -27.82 -9.34
C ILE A 714 -7.80 -27.02 -9.28
N GLU A 715 -7.86 -25.84 -9.89
CA GLU A 715 -9.07 -25.01 -9.84
C GLU A 715 -10.26 -25.64 -10.56
N LEU A 716 -10.03 -26.37 -11.66
CA LEU A 716 -11.08 -27.14 -12.35
C LEU A 716 -11.57 -28.33 -11.50
N ARG A 717 -10.68 -29.00 -10.78
CA ARG A 717 -11.02 -30.11 -9.87
C ARG A 717 -11.81 -29.58 -8.67
N ILE A 718 -11.43 -28.44 -8.13
CA ILE A 718 -12.17 -27.75 -7.08
C ILE A 718 -13.56 -27.32 -7.59
N MET A 719 -13.65 -26.80 -8.82
CA MET A 719 -14.94 -26.46 -9.43
C MET A 719 -15.83 -27.70 -9.58
N ALA A 720 -15.29 -28.85 -10.01
CA ALA A 720 -16.03 -30.09 -10.08
C ALA A 720 -16.58 -30.49 -8.70
N HIS A 721 -15.79 -30.33 -7.63
CA HIS A 721 -16.20 -30.57 -6.26
C HIS A 721 -17.29 -29.60 -5.78
N LEU A 722 -17.09 -28.29 -5.96
CA LEU A 722 -18.01 -27.27 -5.47
C LEU A 722 -19.35 -27.28 -6.23
N SER A 723 -19.31 -27.50 -7.54
CA SER A 723 -20.49 -27.50 -8.40
C SER A 723 -21.23 -28.84 -8.43
N GLN A 724 -20.60 -29.92 -7.97
CA GLN A 724 -21.10 -31.31 -8.09
C GLN A 724 -21.54 -31.68 -9.54
N ASP A 725 -20.90 -31.04 -10.54
CA ASP A 725 -21.23 -31.26 -11.93
C ASP A 725 -20.79 -32.64 -12.41
N GLN A 726 -21.76 -33.49 -12.79
CA GLN A 726 -21.49 -34.86 -13.18
C GLN A 726 -20.66 -34.97 -14.46
N GLY A 727 -20.77 -34.00 -15.37
CA GLY A 727 -19.95 -33.91 -16.58
C GLY A 727 -18.48 -33.76 -16.28
N LEU A 728 -18.16 -32.80 -15.37
CA LEU A 728 -16.79 -32.57 -14.91
C LEU A 728 -16.26 -33.74 -14.08
N ILE A 729 -17.06 -34.26 -13.13
CA ILE A 729 -16.68 -35.39 -12.28
C ILE A 729 -16.33 -36.59 -13.14
N ASN A 730 -17.19 -36.95 -14.10
CA ASN A 730 -16.96 -38.09 -14.99
C ASN A 730 -15.75 -37.89 -15.90
N ALA A 731 -15.52 -36.69 -16.38
CA ALA A 731 -14.36 -36.38 -17.22
C ALA A 731 -13.05 -36.60 -16.43
N PHE A 732 -12.98 -36.11 -15.19
CA PHE A 732 -11.81 -36.33 -14.31
C PHE A 732 -11.65 -37.80 -13.89
N ALA A 733 -12.73 -38.50 -13.56
CA ALA A 733 -12.67 -39.92 -13.19
C ALA A 733 -12.16 -40.79 -14.35
N GLN A 734 -12.44 -40.42 -15.58
CA GLN A 734 -11.96 -41.12 -16.77
C GLN A 734 -10.57 -40.64 -17.28
N GLY A 735 -9.91 -39.73 -16.56
CA GLY A 735 -8.62 -39.19 -16.96
C GLY A 735 -8.63 -38.38 -18.28
N LYS A 736 -9.79 -37.89 -18.70
CA LYS A 736 -9.94 -37.14 -19.94
C LYS A 736 -9.35 -35.72 -19.80
N ASP A 737 -8.70 -35.28 -20.87
CA ASP A 737 -8.30 -33.86 -21.01
C ASP A 737 -9.56 -32.99 -21.24
N ILE A 738 -9.97 -32.27 -20.19
CA ILE A 738 -11.17 -31.41 -20.22
C ILE A 738 -11.05 -30.34 -21.30
N HIS A 739 -9.86 -29.75 -21.49
CA HIS A 739 -9.68 -28.74 -22.54
C HIS A 739 -9.81 -29.33 -23.93
N ARG A 740 -9.31 -30.54 -24.13
CA ARG A 740 -9.44 -31.23 -25.40
C ARG A 740 -10.90 -31.69 -25.67
N SER A 741 -11.58 -32.16 -24.61
CA SER A 741 -13.00 -32.52 -24.71
C SER A 741 -13.88 -31.29 -25.00
N THR A 742 -13.64 -30.19 -24.33
CA THR A 742 -14.33 -28.92 -24.57
C THR A 742 -14.06 -28.42 -26.01
N ALA A 743 -12.81 -28.53 -26.49
CA ALA A 743 -12.45 -28.15 -27.87
C ALA A 743 -13.20 -28.97 -28.92
N ALA A 744 -13.23 -30.30 -28.74
CA ALA A 744 -13.94 -31.21 -29.65
C ALA A 744 -15.41 -30.81 -29.82
N GLU A 745 -16.06 -30.45 -28.71
CA GLU A 745 -17.49 -30.07 -28.72
C GLU A 745 -17.72 -28.65 -29.27
N ILE A 746 -16.93 -27.69 -28.86
CA ILE A 746 -17.07 -26.29 -29.29
C ILE A 746 -16.78 -26.14 -30.79
N PHE A 747 -15.76 -26.83 -31.28
CA PHE A 747 -15.36 -26.73 -32.68
C PHE A 747 -15.99 -27.80 -33.55
N GLY A 748 -16.75 -28.75 -32.97
CA GLY A 748 -17.45 -29.78 -33.71
C GLY A 748 -16.52 -30.78 -34.41
N VAL A 749 -15.35 -31.08 -33.82
CA VAL A 749 -14.34 -32.00 -34.36
C VAL A 749 -14.20 -33.24 -33.48
N PRO A 750 -13.80 -34.39 -34.02
CA PRO A 750 -13.46 -35.57 -33.20
C PRO A 750 -12.34 -35.26 -32.20
N LEU A 751 -12.36 -35.96 -31.03
CA LEU A 751 -11.42 -35.72 -29.95
C LEU A 751 -9.95 -35.86 -30.37
N ASP A 752 -9.66 -36.82 -31.24
CA ASP A 752 -8.32 -37.08 -31.80
C ASP A 752 -7.87 -36.10 -32.84
N GLU A 753 -8.79 -35.38 -33.48
CA GLU A 753 -8.51 -34.34 -34.46
C GLU A 753 -8.36 -32.93 -33.85
N VAL A 754 -8.55 -32.76 -32.54
CA VAL A 754 -8.40 -31.46 -31.87
C VAL A 754 -6.96 -30.96 -32.01
N THR A 755 -6.79 -29.82 -32.61
CA THR A 755 -5.48 -29.16 -32.78
C THR A 755 -5.01 -28.54 -31.44
N SER A 756 -3.70 -28.30 -31.35
CA SER A 756 -3.11 -27.62 -30.19
C SER A 756 -3.67 -26.20 -29.99
N GLU A 757 -4.01 -25.50 -31.08
CA GLU A 757 -4.63 -24.18 -31.03
C GLU A 757 -6.07 -24.26 -30.52
N GLN A 758 -6.88 -25.17 -30.98
CA GLN A 758 -8.24 -25.37 -30.51
C GLN A 758 -8.26 -25.76 -29.05
N ARG A 759 -7.33 -26.62 -28.59
CA ARG A 759 -7.16 -26.96 -27.18
C ARG A 759 -6.77 -25.75 -26.33
N ARG A 760 -5.87 -24.89 -26.85
CA ARG A 760 -5.49 -23.65 -26.18
C ARG A 760 -6.66 -22.68 -26.06
N ASN A 761 -7.45 -22.51 -27.10
CA ASN A 761 -8.65 -21.70 -27.10
C ASN A 761 -9.71 -22.26 -26.12
N ALA A 762 -9.90 -23.57 -26.08
CA ALA A 762 -10.78 -24.21 -25.13
C ALA A 762 -10.28 -24.06 -23.68
N LYS A 763 -8.97 -24.08 -23.44
CA LYS A 763 -8.38 -23.76 -22.14
C LYS A 763 -8.76 -22.32 -21.73
N ALA A 764 -8.64 -21.37 -22.63
CA ALA A 764 -9.03 -19.97 -22.37
C ALA A 764 -10.53 -19.82 -22.12
N ILE A 765 -11.38 -20.57 -22.83
CA ILE A 765 -12.83 -20.63 -22.61
C ILE A 765 -13.15 -21.21 -21.24
N ASN A 766 -12.62 -22.38 -20.91
CA ASN A 766 -12.89 -23.06 -19.64
C ASN A 766 -12.54 -22.18 -18.45
N PHE A 767 -11.33 -21.62 -18.41
CA PHE A 767 -10.93 -20.73 -17.33
C PHE A 767 -11.71 -19.41 -17.33
N GLY A 768 -11.91 -18.80 -18.53
CA GLY A 768 -12.68 -17.56 -18.63
C GLY A 768 -14.08 -17.70 -18.08
N LEU A 769 -14.80 -18.77 -18.45
CA LEU A 769 -16.18 -18.98 -18.03
C LEU A 769 -16.28 -19.34 -16.55
N ILE A 770 -15.39 -20.17 -16.04
CA ILE A 770 -15.33 -20.52 -14.61
C ILE A 770 -15.06 -19.26 -13.75
N TYR A 771 -14.27 -18.32 -14.26
CA TYR A 771 -14.02 -17.05 -13.59
C TYR A 771 -15.11 -15.98 -13.83
N GLY A 772 -16.24 -16.38 -14.43
CA GLY A 772 -17.37 -15.48 -14.63
C GLY A 772 -17.16 -14.42 -15.73
N MET A 773 -16.34 -14.75 -16.73
CA MET A 773 -16.13 -13.87 -17.90
C MET A 773 -17.43 -13.73 -18.68
N SER A 774 -17.69 -12.50 -19.17
CA SER A 774 -18.82 -12.22 -20.04
C SER A 774 -18.53 -12.60 -21.51
N ALA A 775 -19.57 -12.73 -22.34
CA ALA A 775 -19.43 -12.93 -23.77
C ALA A 775 -18.57 -11.84 -24.46
N PHE A 776 -18.60 -10.62 -23.95
CA PHE A 776 -17.73 -9.55 -24.43
C PHE A 776 -16.25 -9.80 -24.10
N GLY A 777 -15.96 -10.21 -22.89
CA GLY A 777 -14.59 -10.56 -22.47
C GLY A 777 -14.05 -11.74 -23.27
N LEU A 778 -14.87 -12.80 -23.47
CA LEU A 778 -14.51 -13.97 -24.23
C LEU A 778 -14.28 -13.65 -25.71
N SER A 779 -15.13 -12.80 -26.31
CA SER A 779 -14.99 -12.30 -27.67
C SER A 779 -13.65 -11.61 -27.91
N ARG A 780 -13.26 -10.72 -26.99
CA ARG A 780 -11.95 -10.04 -27.04
C ARG A 780 -10.77 -11.03 -26.91
N GLN A 781 -10.86 -11.94 -25.96
CA GLN A 781 -9.76 -12.88 -25.66
C GLN A 781 -9.49 -13.86 -26.81
N LEU A 782 -10.55 -14.29 -27.52
CA LEU A 782 -10.45 -15.23 -28.63
C LEU A 782 -10.37 -14.55 -30.01
N GLY A 783 -10.57 -13.25 -30.10
CA GLY A 783 -10.63 -12.52 -31.37
C GLY A 783 -11.83 -12.91 -32.24
N ILE A 784 -12.97 -13.31 -31.64
CA ILE A 784 -14.16 -13.78 -32.35
C ILE A 784 -15.35 -12.82 -32.15
N PRO A 785 -16.36 -12.86 -33.06
CA PRO A 785 -17.58 -12.07 -32.88
C PRO A 785 -18.28 -12.41 -31.56
N ARG A 786 -18.88 -11.37 -30.89
CA ARG A 786 -19.61 -11.54 -29.63
C ARG A 786 -20.71 -12.60 -29.68
N GLY A 787 -21.41 -12.72 -30.81
CA GLY A 787 -22.44 -13.73 -31.02
C GLY A 787 -21.90 -15.17 -30.94
N ASP A 788 -20.69 -15.40 -31.49
CA ASP A 788 -20.05 -16.71 -31.42
C ASP A 788 -19.51 -17.00 -30.02
N ALA A 789 -18.96 -15.97 -29.35
CA ALA A 789 -18.59 -16.10 -27.95
C ALA A 789 -19.79 -16.46 -27.06
N GLN A 790 -20.98 -15.89 -27.32
CA GLN A 790 -22.20 -16.25 -26.59
C GLN A 790 -22.61 -17.70 -26.85
N LYS A 791 -22.54 -18.17 -28.10
CA LYS A 791 -22.82 -19.58 -28.42
C LYS A 791 -21.88 -20.54 -27.69
N TYR A 792 -20.59 -20.20 -27.60
CA TYR A 792 -19.63 -21.04 -26.87
C TYR A 792 -19.93 -21.08 -25.37
N MET A 793 -20.36 -19.97 -24.79
CA MET A 793 -20.84 -19.94 -23.40
C MET A 793 -22.06 -20.82 -23.18
N ASP A 794 -23.05 -20.71 -24.07
CA ASP A 794 -24.30 -21.50 -23.99
C ASP A 794 -24.01 -23.00 -24.11
N LEU A 795 -23.15 -23.42 -25.04
CA LEU A 795 -22.70 -24.81 -25.20
C LEU A 795 -21.96 -25.30 -23.94
N TYR A 796 -21.08 -24.47 -23.37
CA TYR A 796 -20.33 -24.81 -22.15
C TYR A 796 -21.28 -25.07 -20.98
N PHE A 797 -22.24 -24.18 -20.71
CA PHE A 797 -23.18 -24.32 -19.61
C PHE A 797 -24.25 -25.41 -19.87
N GLN A 798 -24.56 -25.69 -21.12
CA GLN A 798 -25.36 -26.85 -21.48
C GLN A 798 -24.61 -28.16 -21.14
N ARG A 799 -23.31 -28.19 -21.33
CA ARG A 799 -22.43 -29.31 -21.00
C ARG A 799 -22.20 -29.47 -19.51
N TYR A 800 -22.04 -28.36 -18.80
CA TYR A 800 -21.74 -28.31 -17.38
C TYR A 800 -22.81 -27.50 -16.61
N PRO A 801 -24.06 -27.98 -16.53
CA PRO A 801 -25.15 -27.24 -15.92
C PRO A 801 -24.93 -27.03 -14.40
N GLY A 802 -24.25 -27.92 -13.72
CA GLY A 802 -23.90 -27.79 -12.31
C GLY A 802 -23.01 -26.59 -12.04
N VAL A 803 -22.09 -26.27 -12.96
CA VAL A 803 -21.24 -25.07 -12.86
C VAL A 803 -22.08 -23.81 -12.89
N GLN A 804 -23.07 -23.74 -13.82
CA GLN A 804 -23.96 -22.59 -13.92
C GLN A 804 -24.81 -22.41 -12.65
N THR A 805 -25.35 -23.50 -12.13
CA THR A 805 -26.11 -23.50 -10.87
C THR A 805 -25.24 -23.02 -9.71
N PHE A 806 -24.05 -23.57 -9.53
CA PHE A 806 -23.12 -23.13 -8.51
C PHE A 806 -22.80 -21.63 -8.59
N MET A 807 -22.55 -21.11 -9.80
CA MET A 807 -22.29 -19.69 -10.01
C MET A 807 -23.46 -18.79 -9.63
N GLN A 808 -24.69 -19.26 -9.81
CA GLN A 808 -25.89 -18.53 -9.39
C GLN A 808 -26.04 -18.58 -7.87
N ASP A 809 -25.98 -19.78 -7.29
CA ASP A 809 -26.18 -20.02 -5.87
C ASP A 809 -25.16 -19.29 -5.01
N ILE A 810 -23.86 -19.27 -5.43
CA ILE A 810 -22.82 -18.59 -4.68
C ILE A 810 -23.00 -17.06 -4.69
N ARG A 811 -23.51 -16.48 -5.80
CA ARG A 811 -23.84 -15.06 -5.85
C ARG A 811 -25.00 -14.71 -4.90
N GLU A 812 -26.05 -15.54 -4.86
CA GLU A 812 -27.19 -15.33 -3.97
C GLU A 812 -26.78 -15.53 -2.51
N LYS A 813 -26.00 -16.56 -2.22
CA LYS A 813 -25.41 -16.77 -0.88
C LYS A 813 -24.56 -15.58 -0.47
N ALA A 814 -23.70 -15.08 -1.36
CA ALA A 814 -22.89 -13.89 -1.09
C ALA A 814 -23.73 -12.64 -0.82
N LYS A 815 -24.83 -12.41 -1.57
CA LYS A 815 -25.75 -11.30 -1.35
C LYS A 815 -26.46 -11.38 0.01
N ALA A 816 -26.79 -12.58 0.44
CA ALA A 816 -27.50 -12.82 1.70
C ALA A 816 -26.59 -12.63 2.93
N GLN A 817 -25.36 -13.12 2.89
CA GLN A 817 -24.47 -13.16 4.06
C GLN A 817 -23.28 -12.16 4.01
N GLY A 818 -23.02 -11.53 2.84
CA GLY A 818 -21.96 -10.55 2.66
C GLY A 818 -20.55 -11.12 2.45
N TYR A 819 -20.40 -12.45 2.40
CA TYR A 819 -19.12 -13.15 2.20
C TYR A 819 -19.30 -14.47 1.46
N VAL A 820 -18.20 -15.04 1.00
CA VAL A 820 -18.10 -16.42 0.50
C VAL A 820 -17.05 -17.19 1.30
N GLU A 821 -17.12 -18.53 1.26
CA GLU A 821 -16.22 -19.41 2.02
C GLU A 821 -15.52 -20.41 1.11
N THR A 822 -14.29 -20.79 1.47
CA THR A 822 -13.58 -21.92 0.89
C THR A 822 -14.08 -23.24 1.46
N LEU A 823 -13.62 -24.36 0.93
CA LEU A 823 -13.89 -25.70 1.47
C LEU A 823 -13.45 -25.84 2.94
N PHE A 824 -12.45 -25.10 3.36
CA PHE A 824 -11.89 -25.13 4.72
C PHE A 824 -12.40 -24.01 5.61
N GLY A 825 -13.44 -23.27 5.18
CA GLY A 825 -14.10 -22.25 6.00
C GLY A 825 -13.45 -20.86 5.97
N ARG A 826 -12.43 -20.63 5.13
CA ARG A 826 -11.85 -19.28 4.94
C ARG A 826 -12.89 -18.36 4.34
N ARG A 827 -13.09 -17.19 4.94
CA ARG A 827 -14.07 -16.19 4.50
C ARG A 827 -13.42 -15.08 3.70
N LEU A 828 -14.07 -14.72 2.59
CA LEU A 828 -13.81 -13.49 1.87
C LEU A 828 -15.05 -12.61 1.91
N TYR A 829 -14.95 -11.46 2.57
CA TYR A 829 -16.02 -10.48 2.65
C TYR A 829 -16.14 -9.69 1.36
N LEU A 830 -17.37 -9.39 0.94
CA LEU A 830 -17.72 -8.76 -0.34
C LEU A 830 -18.59 -7.52 -0.10
N PRO A 831 -18.03 -6.40 0.36
CA PRO A 831 -18.82 -5.21 0.73
C PRO A 831 -19.62 -4.64 -0.44
N ASP A 832 -19.14 -4.80 -1.67
CA ASP A 832 -19.80 -4.29 -2.88
C ASP A 832 -20.84 -5.24 -3.49
N ILE A 833 -21.10 -6.41 -2.89
CA ILE A 833 -21.99 -7.44 -3.48
C ILE A 833 -23.44 -6.93 -3.62
N ASN A 834 -23.88 -6.04 -2.74
CA ASN A 834 -25.20 -5.40 -2.75
C ASN A 834 -25.13 -3.92 -3.19
N SER A 835 -24.03 -3.50 -3.83
CA SER A 835 -23.86 -2.12 -4.30
C SER A 835 -24.92 -1.72 -5.31
N SER A 836 -25.47 -0.51 -5.19
CA SER A 836 -26.35 0.08 -6.21
C SER A 836 -25.64 0.34 -7.53
N ASN A 837 -24.30 0.53 -7.49
CA ASN A 837 -23.47 0.65 -8.68
C ASN A 837 -23.30 -0.71 -9.36
N ALA A 838 -23.88 -0.83 -10.57
CA ALA A 838 -23.89 -2.08 -11.33
C ALA A 838 -22.45 -2.60 -11.67
N MET A 839 -21.50 -1.70 -11.88
CA MET A 839 -20.10 -2.08 -12.19
C MET A 839 -19.42 -2.69 -10.96
N ARG A 840 -19.53 -2.05 -9.79
CA ARG A 840 -19.02 -2.56 -8.51
C ARG A 840 -19.67 -3.89 -8.15
N ARG A 841 -21.00 -3.97 -8.23
CA ARG A 841 -21.74 -5.20 -7.96
C ARG A 841 -21.30 -6.35 -8.85
N LYS A 842 -21.17 -6.14 -10.17
CA LYS A 842 -20.68 -7.17 -11.11
C LYS A 842 -19.24 -7.58 -10.82
N GLY A 843 -18.40 -6.64 -10.38
CA GLY A 843 -17.05 -6.94 -9.90
C GLY A 843 -17.08 -7.87 -8.69
N ALA A 844 -17.88 -7.54 -7.67
CA ALA A 844 -18.06 -8.36 -6.47
C ALA A 844 -18.69 -9.73 -6.78
N GLU A 845 -19.68 -9.81 -7.68
CA GLU A 845 -20.27 -11.08 -8.13
C GLU A 845 -19.24 -12.00 -8.80
N ARG A 846 -18.29 -11.44 -9.56
CA ARG A 846 -17.19 -12.21 -10.15
C ARG A 846 -16.21 -12.69 -9.09
N VAL A 847 -15.88 -11.85 -8.12
CA VAL A 847 -15.05 -12.24 -6.97
C VAL A 847 -15.73 -13.35 -6.16
N ALA A 848 -17.05 -13.28 -5.96
CA ALA A 848 -17.82 -14.30 -5.26
C ALA A 848 -17.70 -15.70 -5.88
N ILE A 849 -17.59 -15.78 -7.22
CA ILE A 849 -17.41 -17.05 -7.92
C ILE A 849 -15.96 -17.55 -7.76
N ASN A 850 -14.98 -16.67 -7.88
CA ASN A 850 -13.57 -17.04 -7.95
C ASN A 850 -12.95 -17.35 -6.58
N ALA A 851 -13.34 -16.61 -5.55
CA ALA A 851 -12.70 -16.70 -4.24
C ALA A 851 -12.81 -18.08 -3.59
N PRO A 852 -13.93 -18.81 -3.64
CA PRO A 852 -14.00 -20.15 -3.10
C PRO A 852 -13.01 -21.13 -3.78
N MET A 853 -12.83 -21.02 -5.10
CA MET A 853 -11.89 -21.88 -5.83
C MET A 853 -10.43 -21.53 -5.52
N GLN A 854 -10.08 -20.27 -5.71
CA GLN A 854 -8.70 -19.80 -5.49
C GLN A 854 -8.27 -19.97 -4.04
N GLY A 855 -9.16 -19.67 -3.10
CA GLY A 855 -8.89 -19.84 -1.68
C GLY A 855 -8.78 -21.31 -1.29
N THR A 856 -9.62 -22.20 -1.83
CA THR A 856 -9.50 -23.64 -1.59
C THR A 856 -8.19 -24.20 -2.16
N ALA A 857 -7.76 -23.74 -3.35
CA ALA A 857 -6.46 -24.13 -3.91
C ALA A 857 -5.30 -23.67 -3.00
N ALA A 858 -5.38 -22.44 -2.50
CA ALA A 858 -4.39 -21.90 -1.54
C ALA A 858 -4.36 -22.71 -0.22
N ASP A 859 -5.52 -23.07 0.30
CA ASP A 859 -5.61 -23.90 1.51
C ASP A 859 -5.04 -25.31 1.29
N ILE A 860 -5.29 -25.92 0.13
CA ILE A 860 -4.76 -27.26 -0.23
C ILE A 860 -3.24 -27.24 -0.29
N ILE A 861 -2.64 -26.25 -0.98
CA ILE A 861 -1.17 -26.19 -1.07
C ILE A 861 -0.52 -25.91 0.28
N LYS A 862 -1.12 -25.07 1.12
CA LYS A 862 -0.66 -24.84 2.50
C LYS A 862 -0.69 -26.11 3.34
N ARG A 863 -1.76 -26.89 3.24
CA ARG A 863 -1.87 -28.20 3.91
C ARG A 863 -0.82 -29.18 3.40
N ALA A 864 -0.56 -29.22 2.09
CA ALA A 864 0.51 -30.03 1.52
C ALA A 864 1.90 -29.60 2.04
N MET A 865 2.16 -28.30 2.11
CA MET A 865 3.42 -27.77 2.68
C MET A 865 3.61 -28.21 4.13
N ILE A 866 2.60 -28.06 4.98
CA ILE A 866 2.64 -28.44 6.40
C ILE A 866 2.87 -29.96 6.54
N LYS A 867 2.19 -30.75 5.73
CA LYS A 867 2.30 -32.21 5.75
C LYS A 867 3.69 -32.68 5.31
N LEU A 868 4.21 -32.11 4.23
CA LEU A 868 5.53 -32.45 3.71
C LEU A 868 6.64 -32.00 4.66
N ASP A 869 6.56 -30.77 5.17
CA ASP A 869 7.56 -30.27 6.10
C ASP A 869 7.71 -31.14 7.35
N LYS A 870 6.61 -31.62 7.93
CA LYS A 870 6.65 -32.58 9.05
C LYS A 870 7.43 -33.86 8.75
N LEU A 871 7.45 -34.27 7.47
CA LEU A 871 8.13 -35.51 7.05
C LEU A 871 9.60 -35.28 6.70
N VAL A 872 9.94 -34.10 6.17
CA VAL A 872 11.25 -33.86 5.55
C VAL A 872 12.14 -32.84 6.25
N ARG A 873 11.63 -32.04 7.19
CA ARG A 873 12.35 -30.94 7.85
C ARG A 873 13.75 -31.29 8.37
N HIS A 874 13.92 -32.48 8.85
CA HIS A 874 15.18 -32.94 9.46
C HIS A 874 15.94 -33.97 8.59
N ASP A 875 15.46 -34.21 7.37
CA ASP A 875 16.14 -35.09 6.42
C ASP A 875 17.15 -34.28 5.60
N PRO A 876 18.47 -34.58 5.71
CA PRO A 876 19.50 -33.81 5.02
C PRO A 876 19.47 -33.97 3.49
N ASP A 877 18.68 -34.91 2.96
CA ASP A 877 18.67 -35.25 1.55
C ASP A 877 17.58 -34.50 0.76
N ILE A 878 16.75 -33.70 1.43
CA ILE A 878 15.69 -32.92 0.80
C ILE A 878 15.43 -31.60 1.54
N ASP A 879 15.26 -30.53 0.78
CA ASP A 879 14.81 -29.22 1.29
C ASP A 879 13.65 -28.71 0.42
N MET A 880 12.58 -28.19 1.05
CA MET A 880 11.55 -27.40 0.36
C MET A 880 12.06 -25.97 0.23
N ILE A 881 12.26 -25.49 -1.00
CA ILE A 881 12.96 -24.23 -1.26
C ILE A 881 12.06 -23.10 -1.79
N MET A 882 10.97 -23.44 -2.50
CA MET A 882 10.05 -22.43 -3.03
C MET A 882 8.62 -22.93 -3.08
N GLN A 883 7.69 -21.97 -2.98
CA GLN A 883 6.29 -22.14 -3.34
C GLN A 883 5.92 -21.07 -4.38
N VAL A 884 5.40 -21.49 -5.54
CA VAL A 884 5.06 -20.60 -6.66
C VAL A 884 3.69 -21.04 -7.22
N HIS A 885 2.65 -20.21 -7.05
CA HIS A 885 1.27 -20.54 -7.45
C HIS A 885 0.77 -21.86 -6.87
N ASP A 886 0.59 -22.87 -7.69
CA ASP A 886 0.10 -24.21 -7.30
C ASP A 886 1.25 -25.26 -7.27
N GLU A 887 2.51 -24.78 -7.27
CA GLU A 887 3.74 -25.58 -7.36
C GLU A 887 4.56 -25.50 -6.08
N LEU A 888 5.16 -26.62 -5.67
CA LEU A 888 6.21 -26.70 -4.66
C LEU A 888 7.52 -27.13 -5.31
N VAL A 889 8.60 -26.45 -4.97
CA VAL A 889 9.92 -26.73 -5.51
C VAL A 889 10.84 -27.19 -4.38
N PHE A 890 11.56 -28.29 -4.64
CA PHE A 890 12.46 -28.92 -3.70
C PHE A 890 13.85 -29.04 -4.29
N GLU A 891 14.82 -29.10 -3.39
CA GLU A 891 16.21 -29.49 -3.68
C GLU A 891 16.42 -30.87 -3.07
N VAL A 892 16.64 -31.91 -3.89
CA VAL A 892 16.64 -33.31 -3.49
C VAL A 892 17.97 -33.96 -3.91
N ARG A 893 18.59 -34.75 -3.02
CA ARG A 893 19.80 -35.53 -3.35
C ARG A 893 19.53 -36.41 -4.57
N SER A 894 20.38 -36.32 -5.59
CA SER A 894 20.14 -36.91 -6.91
C SER A 894 19.90 -38.43 -6.87
N GLU A 895 20.57 -39.13 -5.94
CA GLU A 895 20.40 -40.59 -5.75
C GLU A 895 19.07 -40.98 -5.13
N LYS A 896 18.34 -40.05 -4.49
CA LYS A 896 17.09 -40.23 -3.79
C LYS A 896 15.88 -39.63 -4.46
N VAL A 897 16.06 -39.07 -5.65
CA VAL A 897 15.00 -38.32 -6.38
C VAL A 897 13.74 -39.18 -6.58
N GLU A 898 13.85 -40.45 -6.97
CA GLU A 898 12.68 -41.33 -7.19
C GLU A 898 11.87 -41.52 -5.92
N PHE A 899 12.54 -41.75 -4.80
CA PHE A 899 11.92 -41.93 -3.50
C PHE A 899 11.15 -40.67 -3.06
N PHE A 900 11.86 -39.51 -3.08
CA PHE A 900 11.22 -38.25 -2.65
C PHE A 900 10.18 -37.74 -3.63
N SER A 901 10.34 -37.91 -4.93
CA SER A 901 9.28 -37.58 -5.91
C SER A 901 7.99 -38.35 -5.64
N THR A 902 8.11 -39.63 -5.30
CA THR A 902 6.94 -40.47 -4.91
C THR A 902 6.33 -39.96 -3.60
N LEU A 903 7.15 -39.65 -2.60
CA LEU A 903 6.72 -39.13 -1.30
C LEU A 903 5.99 -37.79 -1.45
N ILE A 904 6.58 -36.84 -2.20
CA ILE A 904 6.01 -35.51 -2.48
C ILE A 904 4.65 -35.69 -3.16
N LYS A 905 4.60 -36.43 -4.26
CA LYS A 905 3.40 -36.66 -5.04
C LYS A 905 2.25 -37.20 -4.17
N GLN A 906 2.49 -38.28 -3.43
CA GLN A 906 1.48 -38.90 -2.57
C GLN A 906 0.95 -37.96 -1.50
N ASN A 907 1.83 -37.15 -0.88
CA ASN A 907 1.42 -36.25 0.19
C ASN A 907 0.68 -35.01 -0.34
N MET A 908 1.04 -34.52 -1.52
CA MET A 908 0.28 -33.46 -2.18
C MET A 908 -1.09 -33.95 -2.66
N GLU A 909 -1.16 -35.11 -3.33
CA GLU A 909 -2.43 -35.70 -3.81
C GLU A 909 -3.41 -36.04 -2.69
N THR A 910 -2.92 -36.27 -1.46
CA THR A 910 -3.73 -36.56 -0.27
C THR A 910 -3.86 -35.39 0.70
N ALA A 911 -3.55 -34.15 0.26
CA ALA A 911 -3.67 -32.95 1.09
C ALA A 911 -5.13 -32.55 1.37
N ALA A 912 -6.05 -32.95 0.49
CA ALA A 912 -7.49 -32.76 0.66
C ALA A 912 -8.29 -33.89 -0.02
N GLU A 913 -9.50 -34.09 0.47
CA GLU A 913 -10.46 -35.05 -0.14
C GLU A 913 -11.46 -34.28 -1.00
N LEU A 914 -11.39 -34.44 -2.31
CA LEU A 914 -12.38 -33.95 -3.27
C LEU A 914 -13.16 -35.09 -3.89
N VAL A 915 -14.30 -34.80 -4.54
CA VAL A 915 -15.09 -35.77 -5.29
C VAL A 915 -14.35 -36.32 -6.53
N VAL A 916 -13.28 -35.65 -6.91
CA VAL A 916 -12.34 -36.02 -7.98
C VAL A 916 -10.93 -36.10 -7.40
N PRO A 917 -10.06 -37.00 -7.87
CA PRO A 917 -8.71 -37.10 -7.32
C PRO A 917 -7.90 -35.85 -7.60
N LEU A 918 -7.10 -35.40 -6.64
CA LEU A 918 -6.01 -34.48 -6.89
C LEU A 918 -4.91 -35.23 -7.64
N ILE A 919 -4.33 -34.57 -8.65
CA ILE A 919 -3.22 -35.14 -9.42
C ILE A 919 -2.09 -34.15 -9.38
N VAL A 920 -0.88 -34.63 -9.15
CA VAL A 920 0.34 -33.87 -9.10
C VAL A 920 1.31 -34.35 -10.18
N ASP A 921 1.75 -33.42 -11.01
CA ASP A 921 2.79 -33.65 -11.99
C ASP A 921 4.15 -33.31 -11.32
N VAL A 922 5.10 -34.26 -11.40
CA VAL A 922 6.42 -34.08 -10.79
C VAL A 922 7.47 -34.12 -11.89
N GLY A 923 8.22 -33.03 -12.01
CA GLY A 923 9.36 -32.93 -12.91
C GLY A 923 10.67 -32.88 -12.12
N VAL A 924 11.75 -33.24 -12.78
CA VAL A 924 13.11 -33.31 -12.21
C VAL A 924 14.09 -32.71 -13.20
N GLY A 925 14.93 -31.83 -12.75
CA GLY A 925 15.93 -31.17 -13.60
C GLY A 925 17.15 -30.70 -12.83
N LYS A 926 18.11 -30.17 -13.55
CA LYS A 926 19.28 -29.51 -12.97
C LYS A 926 18.95 -28.08 -12.51
N ASN A 927 17.88 -27.53 -13.05
CA ASN A 927 17.38 -26.22 -12.75
C ASN A 927 15.85 -26.25 -12.78
N TRP A 928 15.25 -25.13 -12.39
CA TRP A 928 13.79 -25.03 -12.26
C TRP A 928 13.07 -25.11 -13.61
N ASP A 929 13.63 -24.59 -14.70
CA ASP A 929 13.02 -24.65 -16.03
C ASP A 929 12.96 -26.10 -16.57
N GLU A 930 14.01 -26.91 -16.31
CA GLU A 930 14.04 -28.33 -16.69
C GLU A 930 13.09 -29.19 -15.83
N ALA A 931 12.85 -28.78 -14.61
CA ALA A 931 11.98 -29.50 -13.67
C ALA A 931 10.49 -29.18 -13.87
N HIS A 932 10.14 -28.21 -14.71
CA HIS A 932 8.74 -27.76 -14.90
C HIS A 932 8.08 -28.25 -16.23
#